data_016701343780c1d08c732be3ff9cc8bc
#
_entry.id   016701343780c1d08c732be3ff9cc8bc
#
_cell.length_a   1.000
_cell.length_b   1.000
_cell.length_c   1.000
_cell.angle_alpha   90.00
_cell.angle_beta   90.00
_cell.angle_gamma   90.00
#
_symmetry.space_group_name_H-M   'P 1'
#
loop_
_entity.id
_entity.type
_entity.pdbx_description
1 polymer ?
#
loop_
_entity_poly.entity_id
_entity_poly.type
_entity_poly.pdbx_seq_one_letter_code
_entity_poly.pdbx_strand_id
1 'polypeptide(L)'
;MVLTQLPRLKKWLIRFIILVLSCVVIFWVGAHLFVPGFIKKSASEFGAKIGYDIAYQDLSISPLRLKVELDGFHLAKSGGSKLLEFKKLVITAKWTKLALGELGFDEILLVEPKMLVEKKLSKGAHSEVWNWQEFIAAVEKSLPPKDPGEPNKPLKISIDELLVSSASLSLLDNSTKLKEELKPFTMKLLDVANYDKQGVVSGVRGQYDFNLGALQVLVPGINKTITYQHVAIAGGLDNPQPGMLGVQLNVKLDDGAIRSHWDFNTDSKSVDGKLELENLAIAPLVALLPANKELTGKSGAINSALTMKFGPEADVFAGDIHISDLTVLEKDQKYPLIVWKMADIRQFEYKSLKSKQASSSSLSIDELIIDSPTLQFEINEDGFSNFRRLFAKPASEQTTEAADGSKSKDASGFNLDIRSTNLKNGEVFFSDLAMRPHFKVDIKKFNATLLGVSNTPGRFATVAMDGVVAGSGSMRAKGQASFDDPRRNHDILMTFRNLPLTAFNPAVMTFAGYQIASGRLNLNLNYRAKDGELNGSNQIIIKKVVLGDEVPDFTGKKLPLGLAIALLEDSDDTIDVTVKIAGNVDSPEFSASGLVWQAISNVLTNIATAPFRALASLIGLGSEEGINAVPGEAVFLAVDQDRLEKFGEYLIKRPNSSLEIIGTYDPVQDRKELARAKADSAVLKDAGFKLTPGEPIPVPSLSDPRVQSGLKSAYAQYIGRIKLGQRLLTLPDGEQRNEQLHNELIAGIEITDGELKELAKARAKAAYGFMIKSDASLKDRIQLGEVKTVEAGKEGIPLDVEIRIK
;
A
#
# COMPACT_ATOMS: atom_id res chain seq x y z
N MET A 1 62.37 58.51 42.87
CA MET A 1 62.77 58.76 41.46
C MET A 1 61.86 58.06 40.44
N VAL A 2 60.55 57.99 40.70
CA VAL A 2 59.57 57.32 39.81
C VAL A 2 58.45 58.26 39.33
N LEU A 3 58.27 59.44 39.85
CA LEU A 3 57.19 60.37 39.55
C LEU A 3 57.44 61.40 38.44
N THR A 4 58.64 61.45 37.83
CA THR A 4 59.01 62.42 36.78
C THR A 4 58.92 61.89 35.35
N GLN A 5 58.62 60.62 35.15
CA GLN A 5 58.51 59.97 33.82
C GLN A 5 57.04 59.92 33.24
N LEU A 6 56.03 60.16 34.07
CA LEU A 6 54.62 60.08 33.67
C LEU A 6 54.18 61.07 32.56
N PRO A 7 54.63 62.31 32.50
CA PRO A 7 54.15 63.21 31.45
C PRO A 7 54.79 62.94 30.07
N ARG A 8 55.97 62.32 30.01
CA ARG A 8 56.60 61.93 28.73
C ARG A 8 55.96 60.68 28.16
N LEU A 9 55.61 59.67 29.00
CA LEU A 9 54.89 58.45 28.60
C LEU A 9 53.49 58.77 28.08
N LYS A 10 52.77 59.68 28.75
CA LYS A 10 51.42 60.11 28.32
C LYS A 10 51.48 60.87 26.98
N LYS A 11 52.48 61.72 26.73
CA LYS A 11 52.66 62.35 25.41
C LYS A 11 53.10 61.41 24.34
N TRP A 12 53.89 60.39 24.66
CA TRP A 12 54.29 59.35 23.72
C TRP A 12 53.07 58.42 23.38
N LEU A 13 52.29 58.06 24.37
CA LEU A 13 51.07 57.24 24.18
C LEU A 13 50.05 57.98 23.32
N ILE A 14 49.89 59.34 23.57
CA ILE A 14 48.97 60.14 22.75
C ILE A 14 49.46 60.23 21.31
N ARG A 15 50.74 60.40 21.07
CA ARG A 15 51.34 60.45 19.72
C ARG A 15 51.22 59.09 19.03
N PHE A 16 51.43 58.02 19.76
CA PHE A 16 51.25 56.66 19.24
C PHE A 16 49.80 56.43 18.88
N ILE A 17 48.84 56.78 19.71
CA ILE A 17 47.40 56.69 19.42
C ILE A 17 47.01 57.49 18.18
N ILE A 18 47.55 58.76 18.07
CA ILE A 18 47.33 59.62 16.91
C ILE A 18 47.92 58.99 15.65
N LEU A 19 49.12 58.39 15.72
CA LEU A 19 49.73 57.68 14.59
C LEU A 19 48.93 56.52 14.17
N VAL A 20 48.49 55.67 15.11
CA VAL A 20 47.63 54.52 14.84
C VAL A 20 46.31 54.99 14.25
N LEU A 21 45.65 55.97 14.81
CA LEU A 21 44.41 56.53 14.26
C LEU A 21 44.59 57.10 12.84
N SER A 22 45.72 57.81 12.61
CA SER A 22 46.08 58.35 11.28
C SER A 22 46.27 57.18 10.26
N CYS A 23 47.02 56.17 10.66
CA CYS A 23 47.20 54.95 9.82
C CYS A 23 45.88 54.29 9.52
N VAL A 24 44.99 54.14 10.50
CA VAL A 24 43.66 53.61 10.35
C VAL A 24 42.82 54.47 9.41
N VAL A 25 42.85 55.76 9.53
CA VAL A 25 42.11 56.69 8.65
C VAL A 25 42.69 56.68 7.23
N ILE A 26 43.99 56.64 7.03
CA ILE A 26 44.63 56.52 5.72
C ILE A 26 44.29 55.19 5.08
N PHE A 27 44.34 54.09 5.83
CA PHE A 27 43.90 52.78 5.37
C PHE A 27 42.42 52.75 5.03
N TRP A 28 41.58 53.36 5.84
CA TRP A 28 40.13 53.45 5.60
C TRP A 28 39.82 54.27 4.34
N VAL A 29 40.44 55.46 4.18
CA VAL A 29 40.29 56.30 2.99
C VAL A 29 40.82 55.60 1.75
N GLY A 30 41.99 54.95 1.83
CA GLY A 30 42.55 54.18 0.73
C GLY A 30 41.68 53.02 0.29
N ALA A 31 41.19 52.24 1.26
CA ALA A 31 40.28 51.15 0.99
C ALA A 31 38.96 51.62 0.40
N HIS A 32 38.45 52.75 0.82
CA HIS A 32 37.16 53.26 0.36
C HIS A 32 37.22 53.90 -1.03
N LEU A 33 38.32 54.59 -1.37
CA LEU A 33 38.45 55.34 -2.62
C LEU A 33 39.13 54.55 -3.76
N PHE A 34 40.16 53.76 -3.46
CA PHE A 34 40.98 53.13 -4.51
C PHE A 34 40.69 51.68 -4.76
N VAL A 35 40.30 50.90 -3.71
CA VAL A 35 40.07 49.47 -3.81
C VAL A 35 38.87 49.14 -4.69
N PRO A 36 37.72 49.82 -4.62
CA PRO A 36 36.58 49.51 -5.47
C PRO A 36 36.87 49.64 -6.96
N GLY A 37 37.58 50.74 -7.35
CA GLY A 37 37.94 50.93 -8.75
C GLY A 37 38.94 49.91 -9.29
N PHE A 38 39.91 49.51 -8.44
CA PHE A 38 40.86 48.46 -8.79
C PHE A 38 40.17 47.10 -8.94
N ILE A 39 39.29 46.73 -8.01
CA ILE A 39 38.55 45.48 -8.07
C ILE A 39 37.64 45.46 -9.30
N LYS A 40 36.95 46.56 -9.63
CA LYS A 40 36.09 46.66 -10.81
C LYS A 40 36.85 46.37 -12.08
N LYS A 41 38.03 47.00 -12.25
CA LYS A 41 38.89 46.77 -13.40
C LYS A 41 39.42 45.34 -13.45
N SER A 42 39.92 44.84 -12.33
CA SER A 42 40.43 43.45 -12.23
C SER A 42 39.39 42.39 -12.48
N ALA A 43 38.15 42.59 -11.96
CA ALA A 43 37.03 41.67 -12.21
C ALA A 43 36.62 41.61 -13.69
N SER A 44 36.55 42.78 -14.35
CA SER A 44 36.27 42.85 -15.77
C SER A 44 37.36 42.24 -16.65
N GLU A 45 38.65 42.52 -16.33
CA GLU A 45 39.80 41.92 -17.03
C GLU A 45 39.87 40.38 -16.84
N PHE A 46 39.61 39.92 -15.61
CA PHE A 46 39.54 38.49 -15.31
C PHE A 46 38.38 37.82 -16.03
N GLY A 47 37.20 38.44 -16.00
CA GLY A 47 36.03 37.95 -16.76
C GLY A 47 36.34 37.78 -18.25
N ALA A 48 36.92 38.82 -18.86
CA ALA A 48 37.30 38.78 -20.27
C ALA A 48 38.29 37.62 -20.58
N LYS A 49 39.26 37.38 -19.66
CA LYS A 49 40.27 36.32 -19.78
C LYS A 49 39.66 34.91 -19.79
N ILE A 50 38.60 34.74 -19.01
CA ILE A 50 37.89 33.42 -18.91
C ILE A 50 36.68 33.29 -19.87
N GLY A 51 36.41 34.34 -20.65
CA GLY A 51 35.30 34.33 -21.63
C GLY A 51 33.93 34.63 -21.01
N TYR A 52 33.93 35.39 -19.92
CA TYR A 52 32.72 35.81 -19.21
C TYR A 52 32.70 37.33 -19.00
N ASP A 53 31.52 37.89 -18.93
CA ASP A 53 31.30 39.29 -18.54
C ASP A 53 30.94 39.33 -17.05
N ILE A 54 31.81 39.97 -16.26
CA ILE A 54 31.66 40.15 -14.82
C ILE A 54 31.59 41.64 -14.57
N ALA A 55 30.42 42.13 -14.11
CA ALA A 55 30.24 43.53 -13.82
C ALA A 55 29.36 43.75 -12.60
N TYR A 56 29.49 44.94 -11.99
CA TYR A 56 28.69 45.39 -10.87
C TYR A 56 28.52 46.92 -10.92
N GLN A 57 27.50 47.43 -10.22
CA GLN A 57 27.18 48.85 -10.20
C GLN A 57 28.08 49.58 -9.19
N ASP A 58 28.05 49.15 -7.93
CA ASP A 58 28.82 49.78 -6.86
C ASP A 58 29.47 48.74 -5.91
N LEU A 59 30.58 49.10 -5.32
CA LEU A 59 31.30 48.33 -4.32
C LEU A 59 31.72 49.24 -3.17
N SER A 60 31.21 49.00 -1.97
CA SER A 60 31.55 49.68 -0.74
C SER A 60 32.30 48.76 0.21
N ILE A 61 33.41 49.23 0.74
CA ILE A 61 34.23 48.49 1.69
C ILE A 61 34.37 49.31 2.96
N SER A 62 34.02 48.69 4.08
CA SER A 62 34.20 49.31 5.44
C SER A 62 35.22 48.50 6.24
N PRO A 63 36.52 48.84 6.17
CA PRO A 63 37.60 48.02 6.74
C PRO A 63 37.49 47.80 8.24
N LEU A 64 37.08 48.83 9.01
CA LEU A 64 36.92 48.73 10.47
C LEU A 64 35.80 47.79 10.90
N ARG A 65 34.77 47.65 10.07
CA ARG A 65 33.66 46.74 10.30
C ARG A 65 33.86 45.39 9.59
N LEU A 66 34.95 45.25 8.82
CA LEU A 66 35.17 44.09 7.92
C LEU A 66 33.96 43.82 7.03
N LYS A 67 33.31 44.90 6.56
CA LYS A 67 32.08 44.80 5.78
C LYS A 67 32.34 45.17 4.32
N VAL A 68 31.85 44.32 3.42
CA VAL A 68 31.85 44.54 1.97
C VAL A 68 30.41 44.52 1.50
N GLU A 69 30.00 45.53 0.71
CA GLU A 69 28.72 45.61 0.05
C GLU A 69 28.94 45.76 -1.46
N LEU A 70 28.29 44.93 -2.22
CA LEU A 70 28.34 44.87 -3.68
C LEU A 70 26.94 44.99 -4.23
N ASP A 71 26.69 45.99 -5.04
CA ASP A 71 25.36 46.26 -5.63
C ASP A 71 25.36 46.01 -7.14
N GLY A 72 24.25 45.43 -7.63
CA GLY A 72 23.96 45.28 -9.05
C GLY A 72 24.93 44.38 -9.81
N PHE A 73 25.27 43.25 -9.25
CA PHE A 73 26.17 42.26 -9.86
C PHE A 73 25.54 41.45 -10.96
N HIS A 74 26.29 41.21 -12.02
CA HIS A 74 25.95 40.20 -13.00
C HIS A 74 27.16 39.41 -13.53
N LEU A 75 26.93 38.15 -13.81
CA LEU A 75 27.86 37.23 -14.44
C LEU A 75 27.15 36.64 -15.68
N ALA A 76 27.73 36.82 -16.86
CA ALA A 76 27.19 36.31 -18.11
C ALA A 76 28.31 35.64 -18.93
N LYS A 77 28.00 34.66 -19.74
CA LYS A 77 28.92 34.14 -20.75
C LYS A 77 29.02 35.22 -21.86
N SER A 78 30.22 35.54 -22.33
CA SER A 78 30.43 36.58 -23.36
C SER A 78 29.57 36.29 -24.60
N GLY A 79 28.65 37.20 -24.89
CA GLY A 79 27.65 37.01 -25.96
C GLY A 79 26.56 35.95 -25.70
N GLY A 80 26.39 35.52 -24.45
CA GLY A 80 25.45 34.46 -24.08
C GLY A 80 24.48 34.84 -22.94
N SER A 81 23.86 33.83 -22.33
CA SER A 81 22.93 34.02 -21.22
C SER A 81 23.60 34.43 -19.92
N LYS A 82 22.87 35.19 -19.08
CA LYS A 82 23.28 35.51 -17.72
C LYS A 82 23.21 34.27 -16.86
N LEU A 83 24.31 33.95 -16.16
CA LEU A 83 24.39 32.80 -15.23
C LEU A 83 23.91 33.18 -13.84
N LEU A 84 24.30 34.40 -13.39
CA LEU A 84 23.95 34.92 -12.07
C LEU A 84 23.77 36.41 -12.14
N GLU A 85 22.74 36.96 -11.56
CA GLU A 85 22.59 38.35 -11.23
C GLU A 85 22.02 38.50 -9.82
N PHE A 86 22.40 39.54 -9.12
CA PHE A 86 21.79 39.87 -7.83
C PHE A 86 21.77 41.37 -7.60
N LYS A 87 20.82 41.81 -6.78
CA LYS A 87 20.66 43.22 -6.47
C LYS A 87 21.70 43.71 -5.46
N LYS A 88 21.92 42.91 -4.40
CA LYS A 88 22.87 43.29 -3.34
C LYS A 88 23.50 42.07 -2.71
N LEU A 89 24.79 42.13 -2.42
CA LEU A 89 25.53 41.23 -1.58
C LEU A 89 26.18 42.01 -0.46
N VAL A 90 25.98 41.56 0.79
CA VAL A 90 26.64 42.08 1.99
C VAL A 90 27.41 40.95 2.64
N ILE A 91 28.68 41.16 2.94
CA ILE A 91 29.53 40.24 3.67
C ILE A 91 30.15 40.99 4.85
N THR A 92 29.93 40.48 6.07
CA THR A 92 30.51 41.01 7.30
C THR A 92 31.36 39.92 7.96
N ALA A 93 32.68 40.13 8.05
CA ALA A 93 33.61 39.17 8.66
C ALA A 93 33.86 39.47 10.14
N LYS A 94 34.39 38.51 10.88
CA LYS A 94 34.68 38.56 12.32
C LYS A 94 36.15 38.86 12.59
N TRP A 95 36.44 39.94 13.27
CA TRP A 95 37.80 40.23 13.75
C TRP A 95 38.38 39.14 14.66
N THR A 96 37.56 38.59 15.54
CA THR A 96 37.99 37.55 16.50
C THR A 96 38.47 36.28 15.81
N LYS A 97 37.79 35.87 14.72
CA LYS A 97 38.14 34.68 13.94
C LYS A 97 39.38 34.93 13.08
N LEU A 98 39.46 36.08 12.43
CA LEU A 98 40.62 36.47 11.64
C LEU A 98 41.90 36.51 12.48
N ALA A 99 41.85 37.04 13.72
CA ALA A 99 42.97 37.05 14.65
C ALA A 99 43.46 35.62 15.02
N LEU A 100 42.60 34.59 14.90
CA LEU A 100 42.95 33.18 15.13
C LEU A 100 43.38 32.47 13.86
N GLY A 101 43.46 33.16 12.72
CA GLY A 101 43.74 32.54 11.41
C GLY A 101 42.59 31.76 10.82
N GLU A 102 41.34 32.03 11.24
CA GLU A 102 40.11 31.43 10.75
C GLU A 102 39.30 32.45 9.93
N LEU A 103 38.63 32.03 8.86
CA LEU A 103 37.68 32.88 8.14
C LEU A 103 36.31 32.75 8.80
N GLY A 104 35.92 33.74 9.60
CA GLY A 104 34.60 33.80 10.22
C GLY A 104 33.78 34.96 9.66
N PHE A 105 32.50 34.70 9.37
CA PHE A 105 31.56 35.70 8.92
C PHE A 105 30.40 35.82 9.92
N ASP A 106 30.04 37.05 10.29
CA ASP A 106 28.85 37.32 11.10
C ASP A 106 27.58 37.15 10.23
N GLU A 107 27.63 37.77 9.05
CA GLU A 107 26.49 37.86 8.16
C GLU A 107 26.94 37.80 6.70
N ILE A 108 26.24 37.02 5.90
CA ILE A 108 26.25 37.09 4.44
C ILE A 108 24.83 37.28 3.99
N LEU A 109 24.49 38.43 3.39
CA LEU A 109 23.16 38.73 2.86
C LEU A 109 23.25 38.85 1.33
N LEU A 110 22.45 38.04 0.65
CA LEU A 110 22.28 38.06 -0.81
C LEU A 110 20.84 38.37 -1.16
N VAL A 111 20.59 39.46 -1.88
CA VAL A 111 19.24 39.97 -2.20
C VAL A 111 18.93 39.78 -3.67
N GLU A 112 17.78 39.20 -3.94
CA GLU A 112 17.22 38.98 -5.28
C GLU A 112 18.22 38.31 -6.24
N PRO A 113 18.91 37.21 -5.82
CA PRO A 113 19.74 36.48 -6.78
C PRO A 113 18.86 35.74 -7.79
N LYS A 114 19.24 35.84 -9.06
CA LYS A 114 18.65 35.08 -10.18
C LYS A 114 19.74 34.21 -10.78
N MET A 115 19.56 32.90 -10.71
CA MET A 115 20.52 31.91 -11.17
C MET A 115 19.96 31.10 -12.33
N LEU A 116 20.78 30.94 -13.37
CA LEU A 116 20.45 30.05 -14.48
C LEU A 116 21.34 28.80 -14.43
N VAL A 117 20.72 27.64 -14.34
CA VAL A 117 21.35 26.34 -14.49
C VAL A 117 20.90 25.76 -15.81
N GLU A 118 21.82 25.63 -16.76
CA GLU A 118 21.53 25.18 -18.11
C GLU A 118 22.39 23.98 -18.47
N LYS A 119 21.73 22.90 -18.92
CA LYS A 119 22.36 21.70 -19.46
C LYS A 119 22.33 21.74 -20.97
N LYS A 120 23.50 21.61 -21.61
CA LYS A 120 23.63 21.67 -23.07
C LYS A 120 24.23 20.37 -23.59
N LEU A 121 23.82 19.96 -24.80
CA LEU A 121 24.50 18.93 -25.57
C LEU A 121 25.80 19.52 -26.13
N SER A 122 26.93 18.91 -25.82
CA SER A 122 28.22 19.32 -26.39
C SER A 122 28.25 19.03 -27.88
N LYS A 123 28.60 20.05 -28.69
CA LYS A 123 28.79 19.89 -30.15
C LYS A 123 29.95 18.94 -30.40
N GLY A 124 29.66 17.70 -30.83
CA GLY A 124 30.66 16.74 -31.29
C GLY A 124 31.04 15.62 -30.31
N ALA A 125 30.55 15.61 -29.10
CA ALA A 125 30.64 14.47 -28.18
C ALA A 125 29.27 14.22 -27.58
N HIS A 126 28.89 12.95 -27.36
CA HIS A 126 27.64 12.58 -26.66
C HIS A 126 27.70 12.90 -25.16
N SER A 127 28.45 13.94 -24.75
CA SER A 127 28.60 14.36 -23.36
C SER A 127 27.75 15.62 -23.10
N GLU A 128 26.94 15.53 -22.08
CA GLU A 128 26.13 16.61 -21.55
C GLU A 128 27.00 17.48 -20.61
N VAL A 129 26.94 18.79 -20.76
CA VAL A 129 27.73 19.72 -19.94
C VAL A 129 26.83 20.79 -19.36
N TRP A 130 27.01 21.07 -18.07
CA TRP A 130 26.32 22.15 -17.36
C TRP A 130 27.03 23.48 -17.55
N ASN A 131 26.29 24.57 -17.70
CA ASN A 131 26.87 25.91 -17.83
C ASN A 131 27.80 26.30 -16.67
N TRP A 132 27.48 25.86 -15.46
CA TRP A 132 28.31 26.08 -14.27
C TRP A 132 29.61 25.24 -14.27
N GLN A 133 29.60 24.04 -14.83
CA GLN A 133 30.83 23.25 -15.02
C GLN A 133 31.77 23.93 -16.00
N GLU A 134 31.21 24.49 -17.11
CA GLU A 134 32.00 25.27 -18.06
C GLU A 134 32.66 26.50 -17.38
N PHE A 135 31.90 27.21 -16.54
CA PHE A 135 32.41 28.37 -15.79
C PHE A 135 33.52 27.96 -14.81
N ILE A 136 33.29 26.95 -13.99
CA ILE A 136 34.29 26.46 -12.99
C ILE A 136 35.57 26.01 -13.70
N ALA A 137 35.44 25.23 -14.78
CA ALA A 137 36.61 24.78 -15.55
C ALA A 137 37.42 25.96 -16.17
N ALA A 138 36.70 27.01 -16.64
CA ALA A 138 37.36 28.22 -17.15
C ALA A 138 38.13 28.99 -16.06
N VAL A 139 37.54 29.05 -14.86
CA VAL A 139 38.19 29.68 -13.68
C VAL A 139 39.43 28.86 -13.29
N GLU A 140 39.29 27.55 -13.10
CA GLU A 140 40.41 26.67 -12.70
C GLU A 140 41.58 26.75 -13.67
N LYS A 141 41.28 26.75 -14.98
CA LYS A 141 42.32 26.86 -16.02
C LYS A 141 43.07 28.21 -15.97
N SER A 142 42.44 29.27 -15.43
CA SER A 142 43.04 30.62 -15.34
C SER A 142 43.85 30.86 -14.08
N LEU A 143 43.69 30.01 -13.07
CA LEU A 143 44.43 30.09 -11.80
C LEU A 143 45.86 29.55 -12.00
N PRO A 144 46.85 30.12 -11.30
CA PRO A 144 48.21 29.58 -11.30
C PRO A 144 48.23 28.14 -10.76
N PRO A 145 49.06 27.26 -11.32
CA PRO A 145 49.21 25.89 -10.82
C PRO A 145 49.61 25.90 -9.36
N LYS A 146 48.98 25.08 -8.52
CA LYS A 146 49.34 24.89 -7.12
C LYS A 146 50.78 24.37 -7.03
N ASP A 147 51.60 25.01 -6.17
CA ASP A 147 52.94 24.50 -5.86
C ASP A 147 52.85 23.11 -5.20
N PRO A 148 53.52 22.09 -5.72
CA PRO A 148 53.42 20.72 -5.16
C PRO A 148 53.98 20.55 -3.74
N GLY A 149 54.60 21.59 -3.17
CA GLY A 149 55.32 21.55 -1.88
C GLY A 149 54.63 22.28 -0.72
N GLU A 150 53.52 22.99 -0.94
CA GLU A 150 52.81 23.61 0.18
C GLU A 150 51.94 22.61 0.94
N PRO A 151 52.13 22.45 2.26
CA PRO A 151 51.24 21.64 3.05
C PRO A 151 49.83 22.25 3.01
N ASN A 152 48.89 21.53 2.46
CA ASN A 152 47.46 21.95 2.37
C ASN A 152 46.87 21.98 3.78
N LYS A 153 47.11 23.08 4.54
CA LYS A 153 46.42 23.31 5.82
C LYS A 153 44.98 23.70 5.50
N PRO A 154 44.00 22.85 5.80
CA PRO A 154 42.61 23.17 5.51
C PRO A 154 42.21 24.40 6.32
N LEU A 155 41.71 25.44 5.62
CA LEU A 155 41.27 26.69 6.22
C LEU A 155 39.96 26.46 6.97
N LYS A 156 39.90 26.90 8.23
CA LYS A 156 38.64 26.89 8.99
C LYS A 156 37.77 28.04 8.55
N ILE A 157 36.55 27.73 8.16
CA ILE A 157 35.54 28.69 7.72
C ILE A 157 34.29 28.53 8.60
N SER A 158 33.72 29.66 9.05
CA SER A 158 32.45 29.70 9.76
C SER A 158 31.60 30.88 9.31
N ILE A 159 30.30 30.69 9.26
CA ILE A 159 29.28 31.68 8.90
C ILE A 159 28.15 31.57 9.93
N ASP A 160 27.91 32.65 10.70
CA ASP A 160 26.84 32.64 11.69
C ASP A 160 25.48 32.72 11.02
N GLU A 161 25.34 33.63 10.04
CA GLU A 161 24.11 33.75 9.27
C GLU A 161 24.41 34.00 7.79
N LEU A 162 23.85 33.22 6.92
CA LEU A 162 23.73 33.50 5.49
C LEU A 162 22.25 33.57 5.12
N LEU A 163 21.81 34.75 4.67
CA LEU A 163 20.45 35.00 4.24
C LEU A 163 20.40 35.29 2.74
N VAL A 164 19.68 34.50 2.02
CA VAL A 164 19.35 34.72 0.61
C VAL A 164 17.86 35.05 0.53
N SER A 165 17.54 36.28 0.13
CA SER A 165 16.17 36.76 0.07
C SER A 165 15.69 36.91 -1.38
N SER A 166 14.48 36.48 -1.64
CA SER A 166 13.82 36.58 -2.95
C SER A 166 14.64 35.98 -4.11
N ALA A 167 15.27 34.83 -3.86
CA ALA A 167 16.05 34.12 -4.87
C ALA A 167 15.14 33.51 -5.94
N SER A 168 15.61 33.47 -7.19
CA SER A 168 14.97 32.70 -8.26
C SER A 168 15.97 31.83 -9.01
N LEU A 169 15.55 30.62 -9.37
CA LEU A 169 16.36 29.64 -10.06
C LEU A 169 15.64 29.18 -11.32
N SER A 170 16.28 29.33 -12.47
CA SER A 170 15.81 28.81 -13.74
C SER A 170 16.63 27.59 -14.12
N LEU A 171 15.98 26.46 -14.30
CA LEU A 171 16.58 25.20 -14.76
C LEU A 171 16.17 24.95 -16.20
N LEU A 172 17.16 24.81 -17.08
CA LEU A 172 16.96 24.47 -18.49
C LEU A 172 17.73 23.21 -18.82
N ASP A 173 17.04 22.14 -19.17
CA ASP A 173 17.65 20.94 -19.73
C ASP A 173 17.27 20.80 -21.20
N ASN A 174 18.22 21.15 -22.08
CA ASN A 174 18.00 21.12 -23.50
C ASN A 174 17.96 19.68 -24.07
N SER A 175 18.40 18.67 -23.31
CA SER A 175 18.33 17.27 -23.73
C SER A 175 16.92 16.69 -23.55
N THR A 176 16.25 17.02 -22.46
CA THR A 176 14.89 16.59 -22.12
C THR A 176 13.82 17.62 -22.46
N LYS A 177 14.22 18.80 -22.94
CA LYS A 177 13.35 20.00 -23.15
C LYS A 177 12.66 20.47 -21.87
N LEU A 178 13.24 20.16 -20.71
CA LEU A 178 12.75 20.59 -19.42
C LEU A 178 13.06 22.06 -19.20
N LYS A 179 12.04 22.84 -18.85
CA LYS A 179 12.16 24.24 -18.44
C LYS A 179 11.39 24.43 -17.14
N GLU A 180 12.11 24.61 -16.06
CA GLU A 180 11.54 24.84 -14.73
C GLU A 180 12.04 26.17 -14.16
N GLU A 181 11.15 26.87 -13.47
CA GLU A 181 11.46 28.10 -12.79
C GLU A 181 10.95 28.03 -11.35
N LEU A 182 11.90 27.97 -10.41
CA LEU A 182 11.58 28.17 -9.00
C LEU A 182 11.24 29.65 -8.80
N LYS A 183 10.02 29.91 -8.33
CA LYS A 183 9.53 31.24 -7.95
C LYS A 183 10.38 31.80 -6.83
N PRO A 184 10.35 33.12 -6.61
CA PRO A 184 11.17 33.72 -5.54
C PRO A 184 11.04 32.97 -4.23
N PHE A 185 12.17 32.52 -3.69
CA PHE A 185 12.27 31.79 -2.44
C PHE A 185 13.26 32.46 -1.49
N THR A 186 13.17 32.15 -0.21
CA THR A 186 14.12 32.60 0.81
C THR A 186 14.87 31.39 1.36
N MET A 187 16.19 31.54 1.52
CA MET A 187 17.06 30.55 2.14
C MET A 187 17.83 31.21 3.29
N LYS A 188 17.83 30.55 4.44
CA LYS A 188 18.61 30.96 5.61
C LYS A 188 19.50 29.79 6.02
N LEU A 189 20.79 30.08 6.18
CA LEU A 189 21.75 29.15 6.79
C LEU A 189 22.28 29.75 8.08
N LEU A 190 22.38 28.96 9.14
CA LEU A 190 22.80 29.37 10.47
C LEU A 190 23.91 28.46 10.97
N ASP A 191 24.88 29.05 11.67
CA ASP A 191 25.98 28.35 12.34
C ASP A 191 26.74 27.37 11.42
N VAL A 192 26.94 27.76 10.16
CA VAL A 192 27.64 26.93 9.19
C VAL A 192 29.13 26.95 9.45
N ALA A 193 29.76 25.78 9.52
CA ALA A 193 31.20 25.65 9.63
C ALA A 193 31.70 24.37 8.92
N ASN A 194 32.97 24.44 8.45
CA ASN A 194 33.66 23.29 7.85
C ASN A 194 34.51 22.49 8.85
N TYR A 195 34.27 22.67 10.13
CA TYR A 195 34.96 22.00 11.22
C TYR A 195 33.95 21.58 12.31
N ASP A 196 34.28 20.49 12.99
CA ASP A 196 33.47 19.94 14.09
C ASP A 196 33.57 20.81 15.36
N LYS A 197 32.86 20.39 16.45
CA LYS A 197 32.90 21.07 17.74
C LYS A 197 34.27 21.04 18.41
N GLN A 198 35.14 20.12 18.03
CA GLN A 198 36.52 19.97 18.49
C GLN A 198 37.50 20.81 17.65
N GLY A 199 37.02 21.44 16.59
CA GLY A 199 37.82 22.29 15.70
C GLY A 199 38.61 21.50 14.65
N VAL A 200 38.27 20.24 14.39
CA VAL A 200 38.86 19.41 13.34
C VAL A 200 38.18 19.71 12.02
N VAL A 201 38.93 20.07 10.99
CA VAL A 201 38.38 20.32 9.65
C VAL A 201 38.17 18.99 8.95
N SER A 202 37.01 18.41 9.15
CA SER A 202 36.63 17.07 8.61
C SER A 202 35.20 16.96 8.11
N GLY A 203 34.40 18.01 8.21
CA GLY A 203 33.01 17.94 7.84
C GLY A 203 32.34 19.32 7.72
N VAL A 204 31.05 19.30 7.53
CA VAL A 204 30.20 20.52 7.46
C VAL A 204 29.12 20.39 8.54
N ARG A 205 28.95 21.44 9.33
CA ARG A 205 27.85 21.58 10.27
C ARG A 205 27.09 22.87 10.00
N GLY A 206 25.82 22.90 10.37
CA GLY A 206 25.00 24.11 10.25
C GLY A 206 23.51 23.73 10.21
N GLN A 207 22.69 24.76 10.27
CA GLN A 207 21.25 24.66 10.12
C GLN A 207 20.83 25.37 8.84
N TYR A 208 19.75 24.87 8.20
CA TYR A 208 19.21 25.47 7.00
C TYR A 208 17.69 25.58 7.08
N ASP A 209 17.16 26.62 6.46
CA ASP A 209 15.74 26.89 6.31
C ASP A 209 15.50 27.48 4.92
N PHE A 210 14.66 26.79 4.14
CA PHE A 210 14.23 27.20 2.80
C PHE A 210 12.72 27.37 2.80
N ASN A 211 12.23 28.52 2.42
CA ASN A 211 10.83 28.77 2.17
C ASN A 211 10.64 28.99 0.67
N LEU A 212 10.09 27.98 -0.01
CA LEU A 212 9.94 27.96 -1.45
C LEU A 212 8.58 28.50 -1.92
N GLY A 213 7.60 28.67 -1.00
CA GLY A 213 6.23 28.98 -1.39
C GLY A 213 5.62 27.87 -2.24
N ALA A 214 5.20 28.19 -3.46
CA ALA A 214 4.67 27.20 -4.37
C ALA A 214 5.80 26.49 -5.15
N LEU A 215 5.69 25.16 -5.25
CA LEU A 215 6.61 24.30 -6.00
C LEU A 215 5.84 23.47 -7.01
N GLN A 216 6.30 23.47 -8.25
CA GLN A 216 5.83 22.57 -9.29
C GLN A 216 6.94 21.57 -9.62
N VAL A 217 6.63 20.31 -9.55
CA VAL A 217 7.57 19.23 -9.85
C VAL A 217 7.07 18.49 -11.10
N LEU A 218 7.78 18.65 -12.21
CA LEU A 218 7.56 17.82 -13.39
C LEU A 218 8.25 16.46 -13.16
N VAL A 219 7.49 15.37 -13.27
CA VAL A 219 8.05 14.03 -13.14
C VAL A 219 8.54 13.54 -14.50
N PRO A 220 9.85 13.35 -14.68
CA PRO A 220 10.40 12.86 -15.94
C PRO A 220 9.84 11.47 -16.31
N GLY A 221 9.55 11.27 -17.59
CA GLY A 221 9.06 9.98 -18.11
C GLY A 221 7.54 9.82 -18.15
N ILE A 222 6.79 10.49 -17.28
CA ILE A 222 5.30 10.47 -17.31
C ILE A 222 4.69 11.80 -17.76
N ASN A 223 5.50 12.84 -17.89
CA ASN A 223 5.08 14.18 -18.32
C ASN A 223 3.93 14.78 -17.50
N LYS A 224 3.91 14.49 -16.18
CA LYS A 224 2.91 14.98 -15.22
C LYS A 224 3.55 15.92 -14.23
N THR A 225 2.83 16.98 -13.87
CA THR A 225 3.28 17.98 -12.89
C THR A 225 2.51 17.81 -11.58
N ILE A 226 3.25 17.69 -10.48
CA ILE A 226 2.71 17.77 -9.13
C ILE A 226 2.92 19.19 -8.62
N THR A 227 1.88 19.80 -8.06
CA THR A 227 1.94 21.16 -7.54
C THR A 227 1.64 21.17 -6.04
N TYR A 228 2.55 21.77 -5.29
CA TYR A 228 2.38 22.10 -3.87
C TYR A 228 2.28 23.62 -3.75
N GLN A 229 1.38 24.13 -2.91
CA GLN A 229 1.18 25.56 -2.73
C GLN A 229 2.14 26.17 -1.71
N HIS A 230 2.50 25.38 -0.68
CA HIS A 230 3.37 25.80 0.40
C HIS A 230 4.43 24.72 0.65
N VAL A 231 5.68 25.05 0.35
CA VAL A 231 6.82 24.17 0.60
C VAL A 231 7.82 24.89 1.46
N ALA A 232 8.11 24.33 2.64
CA ALA A 232 9.18 24.77 3.50
C ALA A 232 10.10 23.60 3.84
N ILE A 233 11.41 23.81 3.79
CA ILE A 233 12.43 22.80 4.07
C ILE A 233 13.35 23.35 5.12
N ALA A 234 13.44 22.69 6.28
CA ALA A 234 14.35 23.07 7.35
C ALA A 234 15.12 21.86 7.87
N GLY A 235 16.29 22.07 8.40
CA GLY A 235 17.07 20.99 8.96
C GLY A 235 18.46 21.39 9.43
N GLY A 236 19.31 20.40 9.55
CA GLY A 236 20.68 20.62 9.99
C GLY A 236 21.64 19.55 9.49
N LEU A 237 22.89 19.92 9.51
CA LEU A 237 24.03 19.06 9.24
C LEU A 237 24.90 19.03 10.48
N ASP A 238 25.39 17.87 10.89
CA ASP A 238 26.37 17.73 11.94
C ASP A 238 27.37 16.60 11.64
N ASN A 239 28.46 16.59 12.39
CA ASN A 239 29.45 15.53 12.32
C ASN A 239 29.58 14.92 13.73
N PRO A 240 28.74 13.92 14.08
CA PRO A 240 28.74 13.34 15.42
C PRO A 240 30.06 12.65 15.77
N GLN A 241 30.74 12.09 14.77
CA GLN A 241 32.05 11.45 14.89
C GLN A 241 32.86 11.65 13.60
N PRO A 242 34.20 11.54 13.64
CA PRO A 242 35.02 11.52 12.43
C PRO A 242 34.54 10.45 11.46
N GLY A 243 34.43 10.80 10.17
CA GLY A 243 33.91 9.91 9.14
C GLY A 243 32.39 9.74 9.13
N MET A 244 31.65 10.44 9.99
CA MET A 244 30.19 10.43 9.99
C MET A 244 29.62 11.82 9.69
N LEU A 245 28.54 11.85 8.90
CA LEU A 245 27.73 13.03 8.62
C LEU A 245 26.29 12.76 8.99
N GLY A 246 25.76 13.48 9.96
CA GLY A 246 24.35 13.52 10.32
C GLY A 246 23.61 14.58 9.50
N VAL A 247 22.47 14.21 8.92
CA VAL A 247 21.60 15.12 8.15
C VAL A 247 20.19 15.02 8.69
N GLN A 248 19.65 16.13 9.17
CA GLN A 248 18.24 16.25 9.54
C GLN A 248 17.51 17.03 8.46
N LEU A 249 16.37 16.53 8.00
CA LEU A 249 15.54 17.14 6.97
C LEU A 249 14.08 17.13 7.41
N ASN A 250 13.49 18.32 7.52
CA ASN A 250 12.07 18.53 7.78
C ASN A 250 11.48 19.29 6.60
N VAL A 251 10.53 18.66 5.89
CA VAL A 251 9.83 19.23 4.75
C VAL A 251 8.36 19.38 5.12
N LYS A 252 7.81 20.56 4.95
CA LYS A 252 6.37 20.83 4.99
C LYS A 252 5.88 20.96 3.56
N LEU A 253 4.82 20.24 3.23
CA LEU A 253 4.19 20.16 1.91
C LEU A 253 2.69 20.37 2.09
N ASP A 254 2.21 21.60 1.92
CA ASP A 254 0.82 21.99 2.22
C ASP A 254 0.46 21.59 3.66
N ASP A 255 -0.50 20.65 3.85
CA ASP A 255 -0.91 20.15 5.18
C ASP A 255 -0.09 18.94 5.67
N GLY A 256 0.83 18.42 4.84
CA GLY A 256 1.66 17.27 5.16
C GLY A 256 3.06 17.65 5.62
N ALA A 257 3.73 16.72 6.29
CA ALA A 257 5.12 16.87 6.69
C ALA A 257 5.94 15.59 6.45
N ILE A 258 7.21 15.80 6.12
CA ILE A 258 8.22 14.74 6.03
C ILE A 258 9.31 15.12 7.00
N ARG A 259 9.60 14.27 7.98
CA ARG A 259 10.75 14.43 8.88
C ARG A 259 11.71 13.28 8.64
N SER A 260 12.98 13.59 8.49
CA SER A 260 13.98 12.52 8.34
C SER A 260 15.29 12.87 9.03
N HIS A 261 15.98 11.83 9.45
CA HIS A 261 17.33 11.89 9.98
C HIS A 261 18.17 10.81 9.31
N TRP A 262 19.35 11.18 8.84
CA TRP A 262 20.25 10.33 8.07
C TRP A 262 21.66 10.41 8.64
N ASP A 263 22.26 9.26 8.91
CA ASP A 263 23.64 9.10 9.33
C ASP A 263 24.44 8.46 8.19
N PHE A 264 25.28 9.23 7.56
CA PHE A 264 26.19 8.79 6.51
C PHE A 264 27.53 8.41 7.14
N ASN A 265 27.95 7.18 6.97
CA ASN A 265 29.26 6.70 7.41
C ASN A 265 30.15 6.50 6.16
N THR A 266 31.21 7.33 6.05
CA THR A 266 32.11 7.31 4.90
C THR A 266 33.05 6.10 4.92
N ASP A 267 33.38 5.57 6.11
CA ASP A 267 34.31 4.47 6.28
C ASP A 267 33.68 3.14 5.90
N SER A 268 32.47 2.87 6.41
CA SER A 268 31.68 1.68 6.06
C SER A 268 30.90 1.81 4.75
N LYS A 269 30.80 3.01 4.18
CA LYS A 269 29.96 3.34 3.01
C LYS A 269 28.51 2.97 3.25
N SER A 270 28.01 3.17 4.44
CA SER A 270 26.65 2.91 4.85
C SER A 270 25.88 4.17 5.18
N VAL A 271 24.57 4.10 5.05
CA VAL A 271 23.63 5.17 5.42
C VAL A 271 22.52 4.55 6.25
N ASP A 272 22.34 5.06 7.46
CA ASP A 272 21.21 4.74 8.32
C ASP A 272 20.25 5.93 8.33
N GLY A 273 18.97 5.69 8.10
CA GLY A 273 17.94 6.71 8.00
C GLY A 273 16.70 6.38 8.82
N LYS A 274 16.07 7.43 9.31
CA LYS A 274 14.69 7.39 9.85
C LYS A 274 13.86 8.39 9.06
N LEU A 275 12.67 7.97 8.65
CA LEU A 275 11.73 8.79 7.89
C LEU A 275 10.35 8.71 8.54
N GLU A 276 9.80 9.84 8.87
CA GLU A 276 8.43 10.00 9.35
C GLU A 276 7.63 10.81 8.33
N LEU A 277 6.51 10.27 7.90
CA LEU A 277 5.54 10.95 7.06
C LEU A 277 4.32 11.26 7.93
N GLU A 278 3.87 12.48 7.90
CA GLU A 278 2.72 12.96 8.66
C GLU A 278 1.73 13.62 7.72
N ASN A 279 0.53 13.06 7.62
CA ASN A 279 -0.59 13.56 6.80
C ASN A 279 -0.18 13.94 5.36
N LEU A 280 0.74 13.19 4.76
CA LEU A 280 1.21 13.47 3.41
C LEU A 280 0.12 13.10 2.41
N ALA A 281 -0.34 14.06 1.60
CA ALA A 281 -1.34 13.83 0.58
C ALA A 281 -0.84 12.82 -0.47
N ILE A 282 -1.53 11.68 -0.59
CA ILE A 282 -1.20 10.63 -1.56
C ILE A 282 -1.83 10.87 -2.93
N ALA A 283 -2.92 11.66 -2.97
CA ALA A 283 -3.66 11.92 -4.20
C ALA A 283 -2.79 12.40 -5.38
N PRO A 284 -1.84 13.34 -5.20
CA PRO A 284 -0.96 13.75 -6.28
C PRO A 284 -0.03 12.61 -6.77
N LEU A 285 0.32 11.68 -5.87
CA LEU A 285 1.24 10.58 -6.16
C LEU A 285 0.59 9.45 -6.98
N VAL A 286 -0.74 9.33 -6.93
CA VAL A 286 -1.48 8.34 -7.73
C VAL A 286 -1.22 8.49 -9.23
N ALA A 287 -0.99 9.72 -9.68
CA ALA A 287 -0.64 10.00 -11.07
C ALA A 287 0.71 9.37 -11.51
N LEU A 288 1.55 8.95 -10.55
CA LEU A 288 2.86 8.34 -10.81
C LEU A 288 2.78 6.82 -10.98
N LEU A 289 1.63 6.21 -10.69
CA LEU A 289 1.45 4.78 -10.85
C LEU A 289 1.58 4.38 -12.33
N PRO A 290 2.32 3.31 -12.64
CA PRO A 290 2.44 2.80 -14.00
C PRO A 290 1.10 2.17 -14.41
N ALA A 291 0.31 2.88 -15.18
CA ALA A 291 -0.96 2.42 -15.71
C ALA A 291 -1.16 2.87 -17.15
N ASN A 292 -1.85 2.06 -17.94
CA ASN A 292 -2.15 2.38 -19.35
C ASN A 292 -3.23 3.47 -19.52
N LYS A 293 -3.92 3.81 -18.46
CA LYS A 293 -4.93 4.87 -18.37
C LYS A 293 -4.52 5.88 -17.31
N GLU A 294 -4.96 7.10 -17.46
CA GLU A 294 -4.73 8.11 -16.43
C GLU A 294 -5.54 7.78 -15.17
N LEU A 295 -4.81 7.55 -14.09
CA LEU A 295 -5.36 7.45 -12.75
C LEU A 295 -5.27 8.81 -12.06
N THR A 296 -6.31 9.15 -11.32
CA THR A 296 -6.38 10.39 -10.55
C THR A 296 -6.69 10.05 -9.09
N GLY A 297 -5.85 10.52 -8.19
CA GLY A 297 -6.15 10.51 -6.76
C GLY A 297 -7.09 11.68 -6.44
N LYS A 298 -8.20 11.39 -5.77
CA LYS A 298 -9.14 12.42 -5.29
C LYS A 298 -8.88 12.79 -3.84
N SER A 299 -8.51 11.82 -3.05
CA SER A 299 -8.21 11.97 -1.63
C SER A 299 -7.20 10.91 -1.19
N GLY A 300 -6.74 11.02 0.04
CA GLY A 300 -5.88 10.07 0.71
C GLY A 300 -4.71 10.76 1.40
N ALA A 301 -4.40 10.30 2.60
CA ALA A 301 -3.25 10.74 3.37
C ALA A 301 -2.42 9.54 3.84
N ILE A 302 -1.10 9.70 3.83
CA ILE A 302 -0.16 8.69 4.32
C ILE A 302 0.52 9.19 5.58
N ASN A 303 0.53 8.34 6.59
CA ASN A 303 1.35 8.47 7.79
C ASN A 303 2.28 7.26 7.87
N SER A 304 3.54 7.45 8.23
CA SER A 304 4.50 6.35 8.25
C SER A 304 5.67 6.67 9.17
N ALA A 305 6.22 5.63 9.79
CA ALA A 305 7.48 5.69 10.51
C ALA A 305 8.39 4.57 9.96
N LEU A 306 9.41 4.97 9.21
CA LEU A 306 10.30 4.07 8.48
C LEU A 306 11.72 4.15 9.00
N THR A 307 12.40 3.03 9.02
CA THR A 307 13.84 2.92 9.12
C THR A 307 14.41 2.46 7.78
N MET A 308 15.51 3.06 7.38
CA MET A 308 16.18 2.75 6.12
C MET A 308 17.65 2.50 6.39
N LYS A 309 18.19 1.44 5.79
CA LYS A 309 19.62 1.13 5.86
C LYS A 309 20.10 0.85 4.47
N PHE A 310 21.07 1.61 4.04
CA PHE A 310 21.78 1.41 2.78
C PHE A 310 23.20 0.99 3.07
N GLY A 311 23.62 -0.13 2.51
CA GLY A 311 24.95 -0.67 2.73
C GLY A 311 25.52 -1.33 1.48
N PRO A 312 26.78 -1.76 1.53
CA PRO A 312 27.43 -2.45 0.41
C PRO A 312 26.78 -3.78 0.04
N GLU A 313 26.19 -4.47 1.03
CA GLU A 313 25.63 -5.82 0.87
C GLU A 313 24.12 -5.82 0.66
N ALA A 314 23.40 -4.89 1.27
CA ALA A 314 21.94 -4.83 1.18
C ALA A 314 21.42 -3.41 1.44
N ASP A 315 20.24 -3.14 0.85
CA ASP A 315 19.38 -2.03 1.24
C ASP A 315 18.15 -2.60 1.97
N VAL A 316 17.79 -1.99 3.11
CA VAL A 316 16.66 -2.41 3.95
C VAL A 316 15.77 -1.22 4.24
N PHE A 317 14.47 -1.40 4.04
CA PHE A 317 13.42 -0.45 4.41
C PHE A 317 12.45 -1.19 5.33
N ALA A 318 12.19 -0.68 6.50
CA ALA A 318 11.29 -1.34 7.45
C ALA A 318 10.46 -0.31 8.23
N GLY A 319 9.27 -0.71 8.66
CA GLY A 319 8.40 0.12 9.48
C GLY A 319 6.92 -0.15 9.29
N ASP A 320 6.12 0.89 9.57
CA ASP A 320 4.66 0.86 9.45
C ASP A 320 4.19 1.96 8.51
N ILE A 321 3.14 1.65 7.72
CA ILE A 321 2.48 2.59 6.81
C ILE A 321 1.00 2.58 7.10
N HIS A 322 0.44 3.76 7.34
CA HIS A 322 -0.99 3.98 7.51
C HIS A 322 -1.50 4.90 6.39
N ILE A 323 -2.48 4.43 5.63
CA ILE A 323 -3.10 5.20 4.55
C ILE A 323 -4.58 5.38 4.89
N SER A 324 -5.04 6.62 5.00
CA SER A 324 -6.43 6.97 5.28
C SER A 324 -7.14 7.57 4.07
N ASP A 325 -8.44 7.32 3.99
CA ASP A 325 -9.42 7.96 3.10
C ASP A 325 -9.00 8.01 1.62
N LEU A 326 -8.35 6.94 1.12
CA LEU A 326 -7.91 6.89 -0.28
C LEU A 326 -9.10 6.76 -1.22
N THR A 327 -9.08 7.58 -2.26
CA THR A 327 -9.99 7.48 -3.40
C THR A 327 -9.20 7.64 -4.69
N VAL A 328 -9.25 6.61 -5.53
CA VAL A 328 -8.62 6.58 -6.87
C VAL A 328 -9.70 6.43 -7.94
N LEU A 329 -9.66 7.28 -8.94
CA LEU A 329 -10.52 7.24 -10.11
C LEU A 329 -9.71 6.93 -11.37
N GLU A 330 -10.31 6.21 -12.30
CA GLU A 330 -9.87 6.19 -13.69
C GLU A 330 -10.46 7.41 -14.41
N LYS A 331 -9.68 8.06 -15.27
CA LYS A 331 -10.14 9.21 -16.05
C LYS A 331 -11.41 8.86 -16.83
N ASP A 332 -12.32 9.79 -16.88
CA ASP A 332 -13.61 9.71 -17.59
C ASP A 332 -14.60 8.67 -17.00
N GLN A 333 -14.29 8.05 -15.86
CA GLN A 333 -15.20 7.17 -15.14
C GLN A 333 -15.98 7.93 -14.04
N LYS A 334 -17.25 7.59 -13.89
CA LYS A 334 -18.14 8.20 -12.87
C LYS A 334 -17.91 7.65 -11.47
N TYR A 335 -17.50 6.38 -11.39
CA TYR A 335 -17.34 5.66 -10.14
C TYR A 335 -15.86 5.47 -9.82
N PRO A 336 -15.50 5.53 -8.53
CA PRO A 336 -14.13 5.25 -8.12
C PRO A 336 -13.70 3.82 -8.50
N LEU A 337 -12.46 3.67 -8.94
CA LEU A 337 -11.84 2.37 -9.19
C LEU A 337 -11.58 1.63 -7.88
N ILE A 338 -10.98 2.34 -6.93
CA ILE A 338 -10.62 1.85 -5.59
C ILE A 338 -10.89 2.94 -4.58
N VAL A 339 -11.52 2.56 -3.47
CA VAL A 339 -11.67 3.39 -2.27
C VAL A 339 -11.34 2.55 -1.07
N TRP A 340 -10.75 3.12 -0.05
CA TRP A 340 -10.75 2.56 1.31
C TRP A 340 -10.75 3.66 2.35
N LYS A 341 -11.29 3.37 3.53
CA LYS A 341 -11.25 4.25 4.67
C LYS A 341 -9.88 4.24 5.34
N MET A 342 -9.31 3.06 5.48
CA MET A 342 -8.02 2.85 6.13
C MET A 342 -7.31 1.64 5.53
N ALA A 343 -5.99 1.76 5.36
CA ALA A 343 -5.12 0.62 5.11
C ALA A 343 -3.89 0.73 6.02
N ASP A 344 -3.68 -0.29 6.85
CA ASP A 344 -2.51 -0.44 7.71
C ASP A 344 -1.60 -1.54 7.19
N ILE A 345 -0.36 -1.20 6.93
CA ILE A 345 0.72 -2.13 6.62
C ILE A 345 1.66 -2.10 7.82
N ARG A 346 1.69 -3.17 8.60
CA ARG A 346 2.43 -3.25 9.85
C ARG A 346 3.66 -4.14 9.72
N GLN A 347 4.76 -3.66 10.30
CA GLN A 347 6.03 -4.37 10.35
C GLN A 347 6.42 -4.92 8.96
N PHE A 348 6.37 -4.03 7.95
CA PHE A 348 6.92 -4.42 6.66
C PHE A 348 8.44 -4.31 6.67
N GLU A 349 9.09 -5.19 5.94
CA GLU A 349 10.51 -5.12 5.62
C GLU A 349 10.71 -5.40 4.14
N TYR A 350 11.23 -4.41 3.43
CA TYR A 350 11.75 -4.61 2.09
C TYR A 350 13.26 -4.70 2.16
N LYS A 351 13.84 -5.77 1.63
CA LYS A 351 15.28 -6.01 1.58
C LYS A 351 15.71 -6.29 0.16
N SER A 352 16.72 -5.54 -0.31
CA SER A 352 17.35 -5.74 -1.61
C SER A 352 18.80 -6.14 -1.41
N LEU A 353 19.17 -7.35 -1.79
CA LEU A 353 20.54 -7.86 -1.69
C LEU A 353 21.35 -7.46 -2.93
N LYS A 354 22.52 -6.89 -2.67
CA LYS A 354 23.48 -6.45 -3.70
C LYS A 354 24.53 -7.54 -3.91
N SER A 355 24.22 -8.53 -4.74
CA SER A 355 25.17 -9.59 -5.09
C SER A 355 25.72 -9.38 -6.50
N LYS A 356 27.00 -9.70 -6.71
CA LYS A 356 27.61 -9.67 -8.06
C LYS A 356 27.07 -10.74 -9.00
N GLN A 357 26.36 -11.76 -8.48
CA GLN A 357 25.87 -12.90 -9.25
C GLN A 357 24.38 -12.87 -9.54
N ALA A 358 23.56 -12.32 -8.65
CA ALA A 358 22.13 -12.10 -8.84
C ALA A 358 21.62 -11.12 -7.78
N SER A 359 20.88 -10.09 -8.19
CA SER A 359 20.15 -9.25 -7.26
C SER A 359 18.85 -9.97 -6.86
N SER A 360 18.64 -10.18 -5.57
CA SER A 360 17.36 -10.69 -5.05
C SER A 360 16.76 -9.66 -4.13
N SER A 361 15.44 -9.50 -4.20
CA SER A 361 14.71 -8.63 -3.30
C SER A 361 13.57 -9.37 -2.62
N SER A 362 13.26 -8.97 -1.40
CA SER A 362 12.15 -9.55 -0.64
C SER A 362 11.32 -8.46 0.02
N LEU A 363 10.02 -8.68 0.06
CA LEU A 363 9.07 -7.88 0.83
C LEU A 363 8.34 -8.80 1.80
N SER A 364 8.53 -8.58 3.09
CA SER A 364 7.75 -9.22 4.13
C SER A 364 6.84 -8.22 4.82
N ILE A 365 5.61 -8.64 5.13
CA ILE A 365 4.60 -7.84 5.84
C ILE A 365 4.01 -8.74 6.93
N ASP A 366 4.02 -8.29 8.18
CA ASP A 366 3.43 -9.06 9.28
C ASP A 366 1.89 -9.00 9.22
N GLU A 367 1.34 -7.81 9.09
CA GLU A 367 -0.11 -7.63 9.04
C GLU A 367 -0.50 -6.52 8.04
N LEU A 368 -1.43 -6.85 7.14
CA LEU A 368 -2.10 -5.91 6.23
C LEU A 368 -3.58 -5.85 6.61
N ILE A 369 -4.05 -4.70 7.06
CA ILE A 369 -5.46 -4.47 7.38
C ILE A 369 -6.02 -3.45 6.40
N ILE A 370 -7.16 -3.75 5.78
CA ILE A 370 -7.87 -2.81 4.90
C ILE A 370 -9.31 -2.70 5.38
N ASP A 371 -9.69 -1.51 5.82
CA ASP A 371 -11.05 -1.21 6.31
C ASP A 371 -11.88 -0.51 5.25
N SER A 372 -13.08 -1.00 5.07
CA SER A 372 -14.09 -0.48 4.14
C SER A 372 -13.55 -0.30 2.70
N PRO A 373 -12.86 -1.31 2.12
CA PRO A 373 -12.46 -1.21 0.72
C PRO A 373 -13.66 -1.27 -0.20
N THR A 374 -13.71 -0.40 -1.19
CA THR A 374 -14.67 -0.46 -2.30
C THR A 374 -13.89 -0.72 -3.59
N LEU A 375 -14.26 -1.77 -4.29
CA LEU A 375 -13.63 -2.21 -5.53
C LEU A 375 -14.65 -2.26 -6.66
N GLN A 376 -14.38 -1.57 -7.75
CA GLN A 376 -15.13 -1.71 -9.00
C GLN A 376 -14.41 -2.72 -9.90
N PHE A 377 -15.02 -3.88 -10.11
CA PHE A 377 -14.50 -4.89 -11.02
C PHE A 377 -15.43 -5.02 -12.22
N GLU A 378 -14.94 -4.72 -13.39
CA GLU A 378 -15.72 -4.67 -14.62
C GLU A 378 -15.08 -5.53 -15.72
N ILE A 379 -15.84 -6.41 -16.33
CA ILE A 379 -15.50 -7.08 -17.57
C ILE A 379 -16.11 -6.26 -18.70
N ASN A 380 -15.28 -5.76 -19.61
CA ASN A 380 -15.71 -4.96 -20.74
C ASN A 380 -16.32 -5.84 -21.85
N GLU A 381 -16.86 -5.21 -22.91
CA GLU A 381 -17.42 -5.91 -24.07
C GLU A 381 -16.41 -6.80 -24.82
N ASP A 382 -15.12 -6.50 -24.69
CA ASP A 382 -14.02 -7.31 -25.23
C ASP A 382 -13.64 -8.53 -24.40
N GLY A 383 -14.33 -8.75 -23.26
CA GLY A 383 -14.12 -9.86 -22.33
C GLY A 383 -12.92 -9.67 -21.38
N PHE A 384 -12.25 -8.49 -21.39
CA PHE A 384 -11.15 -8.21 -20.50
C PHE A 384 -11.58 -7.36 -19.32
N SER A 385 -10.96 -7.62 -18.15
CA SER A 385 -11.25 -6.81 -16.97
C SER A 385 -10.61 -5.41 -17.06
N ASN A 386 -11.27 -4.43 -16.38
CA ASN A 386 -10.73 -3.09 -16.23
C ASN A 386 -9.30 -3.09 -15.65
N PHE A 387 -8.99 -3.97 -14.70
CA PHE A 387 -7.65 -4.10 -14.13
C PHE A 387 -6.62 -4.61 -15.15
N ARG A 388 -6.98 -5.62 -15.96
CA ARG A 388 -6.10 -6.07 -17.04
C ARG A 388 -5.81 -4.96 -18.03
N ARG A 389 -6.83 -4.20 -18.42
CA ARG A 389 -6.69 -3.06 -19.33
C ARG A 389 -5.77 -1.97 -18.77
N LEU A 390 -5.88 -1.70 -17.45
CA LEU A 390 -5.06 -0.69 -16.78
C LEU A 390 -3.58 -1.07 -16.68
N PHE A 391 -3.28 -2.34 -16.43
CA PHE A 391 -1.94 -2.80 -16.08
C PHE A 391 -1.31 -3.77 -17.11
N ALA A 392 -1.96 -4.01 -18.25
CA ALA A 392 -1.37 -4.81 -19.33
C ALA A 392 -0.14 -4.09 -19.93
N LYS A 393 0.92 -4.83 -20.22
CA LYS A 393 2.07 -4.29 -20.97
C LYS A 393 1.62 -3.83 -22.36
N PRO A 394 2.15 -2.69 -22.87
CA PRO A 394 1.86 -2.24 -24.24
C PRO A 394 2.19 -3.31 -25.28
N ALA A 395 1.38 -3.44 -26.30
CA ALA A 395 1.56 -4.45 -27.36
C ALA A 395 2.91 -4.34 -28.09
N SER A 396 3.55 -3.16 -28.07
CA SER A 396 4.88 -2.93 -28.64
C SER A 396 6.02 -3.66 -27.90
N GLU A 397 5.82 -4.06 -26.65
CA GLU A 397 6.81 -4.84 -25.87
C GLU A 397 6.55 -6.36 -25.94
N GLN A 398 5.39 -6.79 -26.44
CA GLN A 398 5.03 -8.21 -26.54
C GLN A 398 5.60 -8.90 -27.79
N THR A 399 6.04 -8.15 -28.80
CA THR A 399 6.50 -8.73 -30.08
C THR A 399 7.93 -9.27 -30.07
N THR A 400 8.69 -9.04 -29.00
CA THR A 400 10.08 -9.56 -28.89
C THR A 400 10.21 -10.82 -28.02
N GLU A 401 9.21 -11.18 -27.22
CA GLU A 401 9.29 -12.35 -26.31
C GLU A 401 8.65 -13.64 -26.88
N ALA A 402 7.92 -13.58 -27.99
CA ALA A 402 7.19 -14.74 -28.54
C ALA A 402 7.99 -15.67 -29.46
N ALA A 403 9.26 -15.34 -29.76
CA ALA A 403 10.05 -16.07 -30.75
C ALA A 403 11.20 -16.94 -30.19
N ASP A 404 11.48 -16.88 -28.90
CA ASP A 404 12.54 -17.72 -28.32
C ASP A 404 12.03 -18.44 -27.07
N GLY A 405 11.82 -19.76 -27.19
CA GLY A 405 11.37 -20.65 -26.12
C GLY A 405 12.42 -20.87 -25.01
N SER A 406 13.37 -19.98 -24.85
CA SER A 406 14.29 -19.96 -23.73
C SER A 406 13.66 -19.16 -22.58
N LYS A 407 13.28 -19.86 -21.52
CA LYS A 407 12.98 -19.27 -20.21
C LYS A 407 14.02 -18.22 -19.90
N SER A 408 13.62 -16.94 -19.84
CA SER A 408 14.51 -15.86 -19.39
C SER A 408 14.99 -16.19 -17.97
N LYS A 409 16.24 -16.58 -17.84
CA LYS A 409 16.92 -16.88 -16.55
C LYS A 409 17.22 -15.62 -15.71
N ASP A 410 16.74 -14.47 -16.12
CA ASP A 410 16.91 -13.18 -15.42
C ASP A 410 15.62 -12.68 -14.74
N ALA A 411 14.85 -13.59 -14.16
CA ALA A 411 13.90 -13.16 -13.13
C ALA A 411 14.73 -12.76 -11.90
N SER A 412 15.01 -11.47 -11.74
CA SER A 412 15.44 -10.92 -10.45
C SER A 412 14.47 -11.46 -9.39
N GLY A 413 14.97 -12.35 -8.53
CA GLY A 413 14.15 -13.11 -7.60
C GLY A 413 13.51 -12.15 -6.60
N PHE A 414 12.27 -11.71 -6.87
CA PHE A 414 11.46 -10.95 -5.91
C PHE A 414 10.62 -11.94 -5.09
N ASN A 415 10.83 -11.96 -3.79
CA ASN A 415 10.06 -12.76 -2.85
C ASN A 415 9.06 -11.88 -2.08
N LEU A 416 7.78 -12.26 -2.12
CA LEU A 416 6.72 -11.66 -1.33
C LEU A 416 6.26 -12.63 -0.25
N ASP A 417 6.16 -12.17 0.99
CA ASP A 417 5.57 -12.90 2.12
C ASP A 417 4.72 -11.97 2.97
N ILE A 418 3.40 -12.17 2.98
CA ILE A 418 2.47 -11.45 3.85
C ILE A 418 1.89 -12.47 4.82
N ARG A 419 2.18 -12.32 6.12
CA ARG A 419 1.73 -13.26 7.12
C ARG A 419 0.22 -13.24 7.27
N SER A 420 -0.37 -12.07 7.40
CA SER A 420 -1.81 -11.91 7.57
C SER A 420 -2.34 -10.74 6.76
N THR A 421 -3.46 -10.94 6.07
CA THR A 421 -4.23 -9.89 5.40
C THR A 421 -5.67 -9.95 5.87
N ASN A 422 -6.19 -8.85 6.38
CA ASN A 422 -7.55 -8.72 6.89
C ASN A 422 -8.28 -7.59 6.16
N LEU A 423 -9.31 -7.93 5.38
CA LEU A 423 -10.24 -6.98 4.80
C LEU A 423 -11.52 -6.96 5.65
N LYS A 424 -11.99 -5.77 5.99
CA LYS A 424 -13.17 -5.59 6.84
C LYS A 424 -14.19 -4.69 6.16
N ASN A 425 -15.46 -5.08 6.23
CA ASN A 425 -16.59 -4.28 5.77
C ASN A 425 -16.44 -3.73 4.34
N GLY A 426 -15.87 -4.56 3.43
CA GLY A 426 -15.65 -4.18 2.04
C GLY A 426 -16.91 -4.19 1.18
N GLU A 427 -16.82 -3.55 0.02
CA GLU A 427 -17.83 -3.61 -1.03
C GLU A 427 -17.15 -3.94 -2.37
N VAL A 428 -17.70 -4.90 -3.11
CA VAL A 428 -17.26 -5.24 -4.46
C VAL A 428 -18.43 -5.08 -5.42
N PHE A 429 -18.27 -4.22 -6.40
CA PHE A 429 -19.24 -4.05 -7.48
C PHE A 429 -18.70 -4.77 -8.72
N PHE A 430 -19.34 -5.88 -9.04
CA PHE A 430 -19.02 -6.65 -10.23
C PHE A 430 -19.97 -6.29 -11.36
N SER A 431 -19.46 -6.04 -12.55
CA SER A 431 -20.24 -5.90 -13.79
C SER A 431 -19.59 -6.67 -14.93
N ASP A 432 -20.43 -7.38 -15.70
CA ASP A 432 -20.03 -7.99 -16.97
C ASP A 432 -20.81 -7.32 -18.09
N LEU A 433 -20.13 -6.47 -18.86
CA LEU A 433 -20.70 -5.73 -19.97
C LEU A 433 -20.70 -6.52 -21.28
N ALA A 434 -20.02 -7.67 -21.33
CA ALA A 434 -20.06 -8.57 -22.48
C ALA A 434 -21.40 -9.32 -22.57
N MET A 435 -22.11 -9.48 -21.45
CA MET A 435 -23.45 -10.07 -21.44
C MET A 435 -24.52 -9.09 -21.92
N ARG A 436 -25.58 -9.61 -22.54
CA ARG A 436 -26.77 -8.85 -22.97
C ARG A 436 -28.05 -9.53 -22.47
N PRO A 437 -28.77 -8.96 -21.49
CA PRO A 437 -28.52 -7.74 -20.72
C PRO A 437 -27.24 -7.81 -19.89
N HIS A 438 -26.67 -6.64 -19.53
CA HIS A 438 -25.48 -6.59 -18.69
C HIS A 438 -25.71 -7.25 -17.32
N PHE A 439 -24.79 -8.11 -16.93
CA PHE A 439 -24.81 -8.72 -15.61
C PHE A 439 -24.17 -7.77 -14.59
N LYS A 440 -24.84 -7.54 -13.45
CA LYS A 440 -24.33 -6.75 -12.34
C LYS A 440 -24.70 -7.43 -11.03
N VAL A 441 -23.72 -7.52 -10.14
CA VAL A 441 -23.93 -8.01 -8.78
C VAL A 441 -23.03 -7.27 -7.82
N ASP A 442 -23.55 -6.93 -6.65
CA ASP A 442 -22.80 -6.34 -5.56
C ASP A 442 -22.58 -7.35 -4.44
N ILE A 443 -21.40 -7.24 -3.83
CA ILE A 443 -21.06 -7.94 -2.60
C ILE A 443 -20.80 -6.85 -1.57
N LYS A 444 -21.56 -6.82 -0.49
CA LYS A 444 -21.45 -5.86 0.62
C LYS A 444 -21.09 -6.54 1.91
N LYS A 445 -20.65 -5.75 2.91
CA LYS A 445 -20.18 -6.29 4.19
C LYS A 445 -19.15 -7.41 3.97
N PHE A 446 -18.30 -7.24 2.93
CA PHE A 446 -17.31 -8.24 2.55
C PHE A 446 -16.16 -8.24 3.53
N ASN A 447 -15.91 -9.39 4.14
CA ASN A 447 -14.77 -9.62 4.99
C ASN A 447 -13.91 -10.73 4.39
N ALA A 448 -12.59 -10.59 4.52
CA ALA A 448 -11.67 -11.63 4.08
C ALA A 448 -10.44 -11.70 5.00
N THR A 449 -10.05 -12.91 5.34
CA THR A 449 -8.80 -13.21 6.03
C THR A 449 -7.97 -14.12 5.13
N LEU A 450 -6.74 -13.66 4.81
CA LEU A 450 -5.76 -14.46 4.08
C LEU A 450 -4.53 -14.61 4.94
N LEU A 451 -4.04 -15.85 5.11
CA LEU A 451 -2.86 -16.14 5.91
C LEU A 451 -1.79 -16.80 5.05
N GLY A 452 -0.58 -16.27 5.12
CA GLY A 452 0.59 -16.82 4.44
C GLY A 452 0.62 -16.55 2.93
N VAL A 453 0.15 -15.38 2.50
CA VAL A 453 0.24 -14.97 1.08
C VAL A 453 1.71 -14.88 0.67
N SER A 454 2.09 -15.62 -0.37
CA SER A 454 3.46 -15.66 -0.87
C SER A 454 3.46 -15.93 -2.38
N ASN A 455 4.41 -15.34 -3.10
CA ASN A 455 4.65 -15.65 -4.50
C ASN A 455 5.67 -16.78 -4.70
N THR A 456 6.08 -17.46 -3.63
CA THR A 456 6.97 -18.61 -3.72
C THR A 456 6.21 -19.80 -4.31
N PRO A 457 6.69 -20.41 -5.41
CA PRO A 457 6.01 -21.56 -6.01
C PRO A 457 5.77 -22.70 -5.02
N GLY A 458 4.58 -23.28 -5.08
CA GLY A 458 4.18 -24.40 -4.23
C GLY A 458 3.79 -24.00 -2.79
N ARG A 459 3.80 -22.71 -2.43
CA ARG A 459 3.24 -22.24 -1.17
C ARG A 459 1.78 -21.83 -1.36
N PHE A 460 0.94 -22.27 -0.44
CA PHE A 460 -0.48 -21.95 -0.42
C PHE A 460 -0.80 -21.02 0.74
N ALA A 461 -1.53 -19.96 0.45
CA ALA A 461 -2.17 -19.14 1.45
C ALA A 461 -3.53 -19.72 1.82
N THR A 462 -3.87 -19.62 3.09
CA THR A 462 -5.21 -19.93 3.57
C THR A 462 -6.13 -18.74 3.30
N VAL A 463 -7.37 -19.04 2.89
CA VAL A 463 -8.38 -18.05 2.51
C VAL A 463 -9.67 -18.32 3.27
N ALA A 464 -10.21 -17.28 3.89
CA ALA A 464 -11.58 -17.30 4.44
C ALA A 464 -12.26 -15.97 4.09
N MET A 465 -13.49 -16.01 3.58
CA MET A 465 -14.24 -14.83 3.16
C MET A 465 -15.73 -15.01 3.48
N ASP A 466 -16.42 -13.93 3.74
CA ASP A 466 -17.88 -13.87 3.86
C ASP A 466 -18.42 -12.52 3.37
N GLY A 467 -19.70 -12.47 3.07
CA GLY A 467 -20.35 -11.23 2.61
C GLY A 467 -21.82 -11.40 2.25
N VAL A 468 -22.45 -10.28 1.96
CA VAL A 468 -23.84 -10.18 1.47
C VAL A 468 -23.80 -10.00 -0.04
N VAL A 469 -24.47 -10.86 -0.78
CA VAL A 469 -24.52 -10.88 -2.26
C VAL A 469 -25.91 -10.51 -2.75
N ALA A 470 -25.99 -9.65 -3.76
CA ALA A 470 -27.25 -9.21 -4.40
C ALA A 470 -28.31 -8.76 -3.39
N GLY A 471 -27.88 -8.01 -2.37
CA GLY A 471 -28.72 -7.36 -1.36
C GLY A 471 -29.29 -8.26 -0.27
N SER A 472 -29.58 -9.53 -0.53
CA SER A 472 -30.22 -10.43 0.42
C SER A 472 -29.62 -11.83 0.55
N GLY A 473 -28.73 -12.21 -0.36
CA GLY A 473 -28.01 -13.46 -0.27
C GLY A 473 -26.78 -13.35 0.60
N SER A 474 -26.28 -14.47 1.10
CA SER A 474 -24.98 -14.54 1.78
C SER A 474 -24.01 -15.42 1.04
N MET A 475 -22.73 -15.10 1.15
CA MET A 475 -21.65 -15.95 0.68
C MET A 475 -20.66 -16.25 1.81
N ARG A 476 -20.06 -17.43 1.73
CA ARG A 476 -18.90 -17.81 2.52
C ARG A 476 -17.96 -18.63 1.65
N ALA A 477 -16.67 -18.33 1.72
CA ALA A 477 -15.64 -19.11 1.07
C ALA A 477 -14.53 -19.46 2.06
N LYS A 478 -14.03 -20.68 1.98
CA LYS A 478 -12.89 -21.17 2.77
C LYS A 478 -12.03 -22.05 1.89
N GLY A 479 -10.72 -22.03 2.11
CA GLY A 479 -9.81 -22.91 1.39
C GLY A 479 -8.40 -22.39 1.35
N GLN A 480 -7.70 -22.76 0.30
CA GLN A 480 -6.32 -22.35 0.06
C GLN A 480 -6.07 -22.07 -1.41
N ALA A 481 -5.14 -21.15 -1.68
CA ALA A 481 -4.72 -20.83 -3.03
C ALA A 481 -3.23 -20.47 -3.06
N SER A 482 -2.55 -20.87 -4.13
CA SER A 482 -1.18 -20.43 -4.38
C SER A 482 -1.22 -19.07 -5.06
N PHE A 483 -0.54 -18.08 -4.50
CA PHE A 483 -0.57 -16.71 -5.01
C PHE A 483 0.47 -16.43 -6.11
N ASP A 484 1.36 -17.40 -6.40
CA ASP A 484 2.20 -17.37 -7.59
C ASP A 484 1.38 -17.70 -8.86
N ASP A 485 0.43 -18.67 -8.75
CA ASP A 485 -0.52 -18.98 -9.81
C ASP A 485 -1.85 -19.51 -9.23
N PRO A 486 -2.75 -18.62 -8.75
CA PRO A 486 -3.98 -18.98 -8.07
C PRO A 486 -5.00 -19.63 -9.01
N ARG A 487 -4.88 -19.42 -10.32
CA ARG A 487 -5.73 -20.05 -11.31
C ARG A 487 -5.44 -21.56 -11.43
N ARG A 488 -4.16 -21.92 -11.39
CA ARG A 488 -3.71 -23.31 -11.56
C ARG A 488 -3.67 -24.11 -10.27
N ASN A 489 -3.59 -23.41 -9.12
CA ASN A 489 -3.38 -24.05 -7.82
C ASN A 489 -4.28 -23.44 -6.75
N HIS A 490 -5.42 -24.07 -6.50
CA HIS A 490 -6.34 -23.72 -5.43
C HIS A 490 -7.21 -24.91 -5.00
N ASP A 491 -7.71 -24.83 -3.76
CA ASP A 491 -8.74 -25.72 -3.22
C ASP A 491 -9.68 -24.87 -2.38
N ILE A 492 -10.85 -24.51 -2.92
CA ILE A 492 -11.76 -23.54 -2.35
C ILE A 492 -13.18 -24.12 -2.30
N LEU A 493 -13.77 -24.12 -1.12
CA LEU A 493 -15.17 -24.37 -0.86
C LEU A 493 -15.92 -23.05 -0.74
N MET A 494 -16.95 -22.83 -1.56
CA MET A 494 -17.82 -21.67 -1.51
C MET A 494 -19.24 -22.07 -1.24
N THR A 495 -19.89 -21.36 -0.35
CA THR A 495 -21.30 -21.56 0.02
C THR A 495 -22.05 -20.26 -0.18
N PHE A 496 -23.13 -20.32 -0.92
CA PHE A 496 -24.06 -19.20 -1.09
C PHE A 496 -25.44 -19.62 -0.59
N ARG A 497 -26.12 -18.70 0.08
CA ARG A 497 -27.46 -18.93 0.62
C ARG A 497 -28.39 -17.79 0.25
N ASN A 498 -29.64 -18.17 -0.05
CA ASN A 498 -30.74 -17.22 -0.26
C ASN A 498 -30.49 -16.16 -1.34
N LEU A 499 -29.69 -16.46 -2.37
CA LEU A 499 -29.51 -15.55 -3.48
C LEU A 499 -30.83 -15.33 -4.22
N PRO A 500 -31.23 -14.07 -4.52
CA PRO A 500 -32.39 -13.85 -5.37
C PRO A 500 -32.07 -14.34 -6.79
N LEU A 501 -32.78 -15.32 -7.27
CA LEU A 501 -32.53 -15.93 -8.59
C LEU A 501 -32.70 -14.91 -9.72
N THR A 502 -33.56 -13.91 -9.51
CA THR A 502 -33.76 -12.77 -10.43
C THR A 502 -32.51 -11.92 -10.67
N ALA A 503 -31.56 -11.91 -9.74
CA ALA A 503 -30.27 -11.22 -9.95
C ALA A 503 -29.45 -11.85 -11.09
N PHE A 504 -29.71 -13.10 -11.41
CA PHE A 504 -29.04 -13.86 -12.48
C PHE A 504 -29.81 -13.83 -13.82
N ASN A 505 -30.89 -13.07 -13.92
CA ASN A 505 -31.65 -12.91 -15.15
C ASN A 505 -30.80 -12.62 -16.39
N PRO A 506 -29.79 -11.72 -16.35
CA PRO A 506 -28.96 -11.50 -17.53
C PRO A 506 -28.30 -12.78 -18.05
N ALA A 507 -27.81 -13.63 -17.15
CA ALA A 507 -27.19 -14.89 -17.53
C ALA A 507 -28.23 -15.90 -18.03
N VAL A 508 -29.38 -16.04 -17.35
CA VAL A 508 -30.46 -16.95 -17.76
C VAL A 508 -31.05 -16.55 -19.11
N MET A 509 -31.26 -15.26 -19.35
CA MET A 509 -31.72 -14.73 -20.64
C MET A 509 -30.69 -14.99 -21.75
N THR A 510 -29.41 -14.78 -21.49
CA THR A 510 -28.33 -14.98 -22.47
C THR A 510 -28.17 -16.47 -22.85
N PHE A 511 -28.23 -17.35 -21.86
CA PHE A 511 -27.88 -18.77 -22.09
C PHE A 511 -29.08 -19.72 -22.23
N ALA A 512 -30.22 -19.35 -21.67
CA ALA A 512 -31.41 -20.22 -21.66
C ALA A 512 -32.65 -19.63 -22.34
N GLY A 513 -32.64 -18.32 -22.63
CA GLY A 513 -33.71 -17.64 -23.35
C GLY A 513 -35.01 -17.43 -22.55
N TYR A 514 -34.92 -17.41 -21.22
CA TYR A 514 -36.03 -17.16 -20.31
C TYR A 514 -35.67 -16.10 -19.26
N GLN A 515 -36.69 -15.42 -18.77
CA GLN A 515 -36.61 -14.65 -17.55
C GLN A 515 -36.98 -15.50 -16.34
N ILE A 516 -36.46 -15.15 -15.17
CA ILE A 516 -36.91 -15.69 -13.89
C ILE A 516 -37.77 -14.62 -13.21
N ALA A 517 -39.02 -14.94 -12.93
CA ALA A 517 -39.95 -14.07 -12.23
C ALA A 517 -39.67 -14.04 -10.71
N SER A 518 -39.38 -15.21 -10.13
CA SER A 518 -39.01 -15.33 -8.71
C SER A 518 -38.24 -16.63 -8.46
N GLY A 519 -37.64 -16.73 -7.27
CA GLY A 519 -36.94 -17.92 -6.79
C GLY A 519 -35.76 -17.57 -5.93
N ARG A 520 -35.29 -18.58 -5.17
CA ARG A 520 -34.10 -18.47 -4.31
C ARG A 520 -33.08 -19.51 -4.72
N LEU A 521 -31.83 -19.13 -4.70
CA LEU A 521 -30.70 -19.97 -5.10
C LEU A 521 -29.74 -20.16 -3.93
N ASN A 522 -29.45 -21.42 -3.59
CA ASN A 522 -28.35 -21.79 -2.72
C ASN A 522 -27.33 -22.58 -3.54
N LEU A 523 -26.04 -22.31 -3.29
CA LEU A 523 -24.96 -22.99 -3.98
C LEU A 523 -23.95 -23.54 -2.95
N ASN A 524 -23.49 -24.76 -3.19
CA ASN A 524 -22.30 -25.31 -2.57
C ASN A 524 -21.33 -25.67 -3.68
N LEU A 525 -20.26 -24.91 -3.77
CA LEU A 525 -19.26 -25.00 -4.84
C LEU A 525 -17.96 -25.50 -4.23
N ASN A 526 -17.42 -26.57 -4.75
CA ASN A 526 -16.11 -27.10 -4.37
C ASN A 526 -15.23 -27.12 -5.61
N TYR A 527 -14.19 -26.31 -5.63
CA TYR A 527 -13.25 -26.18 -6.73
C TYR A 527 -11.85 -26.51 -6.27
N ARG A 528 -11.25 -27.50 -6.91
CA ARG A 528 -9.85 -27.86 -6.74
C ARG A 528 -9.13 -27.81 -8.07
N ALA A 529 -8.13 -26.98 -8.19
CA ALA A 529 -7.19 -26.98 -9.30
C ALA A 529 -5.80 -27.35 -8.79
N LYS A 530 -5.14 -28.25 -9.47
CA LYS A 530 -3.75 -28.65 -9.22
C LYS A 530 -3.01 -28.69 -10.54
N ASP A 531 -1.94 -27.92 -10.65
CA ASP A 531 -1.11 -27.82 -11.87
C ASP A 531 -1.93 -27.54 -13.15
N GLY A 532 -3.04 -26.79 -13.00
CA GLY A 532 -3.96 -26.43 -14.08
C GLY A 532 -5.10 -27.43 -14.32
N GLU A 533 -5.07 -28.61 -13.74
CA GLU A 533 -6.17 -29.58 -13.82
C GLU A 533 -7.26 -29.23 -12.79
N LEU A 534 -8.39 -28.74 -13.29
CA LEU A 534 -9.55 -28.33 -12.50
C LEU A 534 -10.53 -29.49 -12.32
N ASN A 535 -10.91 -29.72 -11.08
CA ASN A 535 -12.04 -30.55 -10.69
C ASN A 535 -13.01 -29.74 -9.84
N GLY A 536 -14.25 -29.65 -10.25
CA GLY A 536 -15.28 -28.90 -9.55
C GLY A 536 -16.57 -29.72 -9.34
N SER A 537 -17.23 -29.40 -8.24
CA SER A 537 -18.57 -29.92 -7.93
C SER A 537 -19.44 -28.74 -7.52
N ASN A 538 -20.54 -28.55 -8.22
CA ASN A 538 -21.51 -27.48 -8.00
C ASN A 538 -22.85 -28.14 -7.59
N GLN A 539 -23.16 -28.07 -6.30
CA GLN A 539 -24.51 -28.37 -5.84
C GLN A 539 -25.36 -27.10 -5.95
N ILE A 540 -26.39 -27.16 -6.75
CA ILE A 540 -27.30 -26.06 -7.08
C ILE A 540 -28.64 -26.39 -6.47
N ILE A 541 -29.08 -25.61 -5.49
CA ILE A 541 -30.38 -25.80 -4.83
C ILE A 541 -31.24 -24.58 -5.14
N ILE A 542 -32.30 -24.77 -5.92
CA ILE A 542 -33.23 -23.72 -6.30
C ILE A 542 -34.55 -23.97 -5.58
N LYS A 543 -35.09 -22.96 -4.93
CA LYS A 543 -36.35 -23.02 -4.20
C LYS A 543 -37.37 -22.07 -4.79
N LYS A 544 -38.60 -22.57 -4.97
CA LYS A 544 -39.77 -21.81 -5.41
C LYS A 544 -39.49 -20.98 -6.68
N VAL A 545 -38.92 -21.65 -7.69
CA VAL A 545 -38.62 -20.98 -8.95
C VAL A 545 -39.90 -20.75 -9.76
N VAL A 546 -40.07 -19.55 -10.26
CA VAL A 546 -41.14 -19.19 -11.21
C VAL A 546 -40.47 -18.62 -12.45
N LEU A 547 -40.71 -19.26 -13.58
CA LEU A 547 -40.30 -18.73 -14.88
C LEU A 547 -41.12 -17.48 -15.23
N GLY A 548 -40.50 -16.51 -15.81
CA GLY A 548 -41.15 -15.39 -16.47
C GLY A 548 -41.26 -15.60 -17.98
N ASP A 549 -41.25 -14.52 -18.73
CA ASP A 549 -41.45 -14.56 -20.18
C ASP A 549 -40.22 -15.13 -20.92
N GLU A 550 -40.51 -15.76 -22.09
CA GLU A 550 -39.45 -16.13 -23.02
C GLU A 550 -38.82 -14.85 -23.62
N VAL A 551 -37.51 -14.93 -23.86
CA VAL A 551 -36.79 -13.82 -24.52
C VAL A 551 -37.17 -13.81 -26.02
N PRO A 552 -37.73 -12.71 -26.53
CA PRO A 552 -38.01 -12.58 -27.96
C PRO A 552 -36.73 -12.75 -28.78
N ASP A 553 -36.82 -13.42 -29.91
CA ASP A 553 -35.69 -13.61 -30.86
C ASP A 553 -34.43 -14.28 -30.29
N PHE A 554 -34.59 -15.11 -29.24
CA PHE A 554 -33.49 -15.88 -28.70
C PHE A 554 -32.90 -16.83 -29.75
N THR A 555 -31.61 -16.61 -30.09
CA THR A 555 -30.92 -17.40 -31.14
C THR A 555 -30.16 -18.62 -30.58
N GLY A 556 -30.09 -18.76 -29.27
CA GLY A 556 -29.41 -19.90 -28.62
C GLY A 556 -30.22 -21.18 -28.66
N LYS A 557 -29.68 -22.25 -28.06
CA LYS A 557 -30.38 -23.54 -27.92
C LYS A 557 -31.54 -23.36 -26.95
N LYS A 558 -32.77 -23.49 -27.44
CA LYS A 558 -33.97 -23.46 -26.57
C LYS A 558 -33.94 -24.67 -25.62
N LEU A 559 -33.83 -24.41 -24.35
CA LEU A 559 -33.90 -25.41 -23.29
C LEU A 559 -35.32 -25.48 -22.75
N PRO A 560 -35.93 -26.68 -22.60
CA PRO A 560 -37.28 -26.79 -22.08
C PRO A 560 -37.30 -26.59 -20.54
N LEU A 561 -37.03 -25.38 -20.10
CA LEU A 561 -36.88 -25.10 -18.66
C LEU A 561 -38.14 -25.40 -17.86
N GLY A 562 -39.35 -25.12 -18.40
CA GLY A 562 -40.60 -25.42 -17.71
C GLY A 562 -40.78 -26.92 -17.46
N LEU A 563 -40.44 -27.77 -18.46
CA LEU A 563 -40.48 -29.23 -18.31
C LEU A 563 -39.39 -29.71 -17.34
N ALA A 564 -38.17 -29.10 -17.41
CA ALA A 564 -37.07 -29.46 -16.53
C ALA A 564 -37.39 -29.14 -15.07
N ILE A 565 -37.97 -27.97 -14.79
CA ILE A 565 -38.43 -27.56 -13.46
C ILE A 565 -39.46 -28.59 -12.96
N ALA A 566 -40.52 -28.87 -13.72
CA ALA A 566 -41.57 -29.81 -13.32
C ALA A 566 -41.08 -31.25 -13.06
N LEU A 567 -39.94 -31.65 -13.67
CA LEU A 567 -39.35 -32.97 -13.47
C LEU A 567 -38.32 -33.04 -12.35
N LEU A 568 -37.67 -31.88 -12.01
CA LEU A 568 -36.63 -31.82 -11.00
C LEU A 568 -37.12 -31.32 -9.64
N GLU A 569 -38.26 -30.63 -9.64
CA GLU A 569 -38.84 -30.07 -8.44
C GLU A 569 -39.40 -31.16 -7.53
N ASP A 570 -39.03 -31.16 -6.29
CA ASP A 570 -39.56 -32.06 -5.26
C ASP A 570 -40.85 -31.51 -4.64
N SER A 571 -41.40 -32.23 -3.64
CA SER A 571 -42.64 -31.86 -2.94
C SER A 571 -42.58 -30.53 -2.20
N ASP A 572 -41.36 -29.99 -1.96
CA ASP A 572 -41.11 -28.74 -1.26
C ASP A 572 -40.76 -27.60 -2.21
N ASP A 573 -41.14 -27.70 -3.50
CA ASP A 573 -40.81 -26.78 -4.57
C ASP A 573 -39.27 -26.53 -4.68
N THR A 574 -38.47 -27.58 -4.45
CA THR A 574 -37.00 -27.50 -4.41
C THR A 574 -36.39 -28.36 -5.51
N ILE A 575 -35.45 -27.77 -6.24
CA ILE A 575 -34.62 -28.46 -7.22
C ILE A 575 -33.23 -28.59 -6.60
N ASP A 576 -32.70 -29.79 -6.41
CA ASP A 576 -31.35 -30.07 -5.93
C ASP A 576 -30.57 -30.85 -6.99
N VAL A 577 -29.63 -30.19 -7.64
CA VAL A 577 -28.84 -30.77 -8.73
C VAL A 577 -27.35 -30.58 -8.47
N THR A 578 -26.59 -31.67 -8.58
CA THR A 578 -25.11 -31.59 -8.51
C THR A 578 -24.52 -31.71 -9.90
N VAL A 579 -23.76 -30.66 -10.27
CA VAL A 579 -23.07 -30.55 -11.57
C VAL A 579 -21.57 -30.64 -11.33
N LYS A 580 -20.96 -31.68 -11.90
CA LYS A 580 -19.49 -31.83 -11.87
C LYS A 580 -18.91 -31.18 -13.11
N ILE A 581 -17.79 -30.45 -12.91
CA ILE A 581 -17.00 -29.90 -13.99
C ILE A 581 -15.56 -30.38 -13.87
N ALA A 582 -14.92 -30.61 -15.02
CA ALA A 582 -13.49 -30.92 -15.09
C ALA A 582 -12.91 -30.30 -16.36
N GLY A 583 -11.69 -29.89 -16.32
CA GLY A 583 -11.00 -29.28 -17.46
C GLY A 583 -9.63 -28.79 -17.12
N ASN A 584 -8.86 -28.45 -18.16
CA ASN A 584 -7.55 -27.85 -18.01
C ASN A 584 -7.66 -26.33 -18.17
N VAL A 585 -7.27 -25.57 -17.13
CA VAL A 585 -7.36 -24.10 -17.12
C VAL A 585 -6.40 -23.44 -18.13
N ASP A 586 -5.39 -24.14 -18.59
CA ASP A 586 -4.42 -23.65 -19.58
C ASP A 586 -4.89 -23.84 -21.02
N SER A 587 -5.98 -24.60 -21.23
CA SER A 587 -6.56 -24.76 -22.56
C SER A 587 -7.03 -23.42 -23.13
N PRO A 588 -6.73 -23.07 -24.38
CA PRO A 588 -7.19 -21.82 -25.01
C PRO A 588 -8.72 -21.70 -25.04
N GLU A 589 -9.42 -22.80 -25.06
CA GLU A 589 -10.90 -22.86 -25.07
C GLU A 589 -11.50 -22.90 -23.67
N PHE A 590 -10.67 -22.84 -22.61
CA PHE A 590 -11.16 -22.92 -21.24
C PHE A 590 -12.01 -21.70 -20.89
N SER A 591 -13.27 -21.96 -20.56
CA SER A 591 -14.22 -21.00 -20.01
C SER A 591 -14.95 -21.65 -18.84
N ALA A 592 -14.68 -21.17 -17.61
CA ALA A 592 -15.33 -21.70 -16.41
C ALA A 592 -16.85 -21.55 -16.48
N SER A 593 -17.37 -20.42 -16.96
CA SER A 593 -18.80 -20.20 -17.17
C SER A 593 -19.36 -21.12 -18.28
N GLY A 594 -18.62 -21.28 -19.38
CA GLY A 594 -18.99 -22.17 -20.46
C GLY A 594 -19.13 -23.65 -20.01
N LEU A 595 -18.15 -24.12 -19.23
CA LEU A 595 -18.20 -25.50 -18.67
C LEU A 595 -19.39 -25.70 -17.73
N VAL A 596 -19.70 -24.76 -16.86
CA VAL A 596 -20.87 -24.83 -15.97
C VAL A 596 -22.15 -24.86 -16.78
N TRP A 597 -22.31 -23.97 -17.77
CA TRP A 597 -23.51 -23.95 -18.61
C TRP A 597 -23.63 -25.18 -19.49
N GLN A 598 -22.54 -25.69 -20.04
CA GLN A 598 -22.55 -26.94 -20.79
C GLN A 598 -23.02 -28.12 -19.91
N ALA A 599 -22.47 -28.19 -18.68
CA ALA A 599 -22.86 -29.25 -17.74
C ALA A 599 -24.33 -29.13 -17.31
N ILE A 600 -24.85 -27.93 -17.05
CA ILE A 600 -26.27 -27.68 -16.77
C ILE A 600 -27.13 -28.07 -17.99
N SER A 601 -26.75 -27.65 -19.19
CA SER A 601 -27.45 -27.97 -20.42
C SER A 601 -27.50 -29.47 -20.67
N ASN A 602 -26.43 -30.21 -20.37
CA ASN A 602 -26.40 -31.67 -20.48
C ASN A 602 -27.37 -32.35 -19.49
N VAL A 603 -27.41 -31.88 -18.23
CA VAL A 603 -28.36 -32.36 -17.23
C VAL A 603 -29.80 -32.14 -17.71
N LEU A 604 -30.14 -30.92 -18.13
CA LEU A 604 -31.46 -30.55 -18.61
C LEU A 604 -31.88 -31.33 -19.88
N THR A 605 -30.93 -31.55 -20.80
CA THR A 605 -31.17 -32.33 -22.02
C THR A 605 -31.43 -33.80 -21.71
N ASN A 606 -30.67 -34.40 -20.79
CA ASN A 606 -30.84 -35.79 -20.37
C ASN A 606 -32.17 -36.02 -19.65
N ILE A 607 -32.66 -35.05 -18.89
CA ILE A 607 -33.97 -35.11 -18.23
C ILE A 607 -35.10 -35.07 -19.25
N ALA A 608 -35.00 -34.21 -20.25
CA ALA A 608 -36.02 -34.10 -21.30
C ALA A 608 -36.15 -35.37 -22.16
N THR A 609 -35.11 -36.22 -22.17
CA THR A 609 -35.08 -37.47 -22.95
C THR A 609 -35.46 -38.74 -22.16
N ALA A 610 -35.69 -38.64 -20.82
CA ALA A 610 -36.07 -39.77 -19.95
C ALA A 610 -37.50 -39.61 -19.40
N PRO A 611 -38.55 -40.05 -20.12
CA PRO A 611 -39.91 -39.95 -19.63
C PRO A 611 -40.25 -41.04 -18.58
N PHE A 612 -41.01 -40.63 -17.56
CA PHE A 612 -41.78 -41.48 -16.63
C PHE A 612 -41.09 -42.14 -15.43
N ARG A 613 -40.54 -41.34 -14.48
CA ARG A 613 -40.44 -41.90 -13.11
C ARG A 613 -40.75 -40.89 -11.96
N ALA A 614 -41.30 -39.77 -12.23
CA ALA A 614 -41.47 -38.70 -11.21
C ALA A 614 -42.95 -38.31 -10.91
N LEU A 615 -43.91 -39.17 -11.17
CA LEU A 615 -45.32 -38.81 -10.95
C LEU A 615 -45.90 -39.28 -9.59
N ALA A 616 -45.06 -39.68 -8.63
CA ALA A 616 -45.55 -40.33 -7.40
C ALA A 616 -45.30 -39.55 -6.08
N SER A 617 -44.90 -38.27 -6.12
CA SER A 617 -44.69 -37.51 -4.88
C SER A 617 -45.38 -36.15 -4.81
N LEU A 618 -46.52 -36.03 -5.46
CA LEU A 618 -47.39 -34.87 -5.25
C LEU A 618 -48.26 -35.13 -4.03
N ILE A 619 -47.99 -34.50 -2.92
CA ILE A 619 -48.87 -34.02 -1.82
C ILE A 619 -48.03 -33.90 -0.55
N GLY A 620 -47.77 -32.68 -0.08
CA GLY A 620 -47.21 -32.46 1.26
C GLY A 620 -46.74 -31.06 1.56
N LEU A 621 -47.12 -30.56 2.62
CA LEU A 621 -47.05 -29.22 3.25
C LEU A 621 -45.65 -28.68 3.45
N GLY A 622 -45.44 -27.39 3.14
CA GLY A 622 -44.19 -26.68 3.28
C GLY A 622 -43.72 -26.44 4.73
N SER A 623 -42.47 -26.61 4.98
CA SER A 623 -41.80 -26.16 6.23
C SER A 623 -41.25 -24.77 6.09
N GLU A 624 -41.53 -23.94 7.11
CA GLU A 624 -41.03 -22.58 7.20
C GLU A 624 -39.50 -22.53 7.26
N GLU A 625 -38.92 -21.62 6.50
CA GLU A 625 -37.48 -21.40 6.50
C GLU A 625 -37.01 -20.91 7.88
N GLY A 626 -36.29 -21.77 8.65
CA GLY A 626 -35.76 -21.46 9.98
C GLY A 626 -34.53 -20.55 9.92
N ILE A 627 -34.10 -20.07 11.09
CA ILE A 627 -32.81 -19.42 11.29
C ILE A 627 -31.80 -20.51 11.56
N ASN A 628 -30.66 -20.50 10.85
CA ASN A 628 -29.68 -21.57 10.95
C ASN A 628 -28.29 -21.02 11.33
N ALA A 629 -27.69 -21.61 12.36
CA ALA A 629 -26.31 -21.33 12.73
C ALA A 629 -25.34 -22.19 11.92
N VAL A 630 -24.12 -21.70 11.74
CA VAL A 630 -23.06 -22.48 11.11
C VAL A 630 -22.61 -23.60 12.07
N PRO A 631 -22.50 -24.86 11.59
CA PRO A 631 -22.03 -25.96 12.42
C PRO A 631 -20.65 -25.68 13.05
N GLY A 632 -20.51 -25.95 14.36
CA GLY A 632 -19.28 -25.73 15.13
C GLY A 632 -18.99 -24.27 15.47
N GLU A 633 -19.81 -23.32 15.02
CA GLU A 633 -19.58 -21.89 15.21
C GLU A 633 -20.81 -21.20 15.85
N ALA A 634 -20.59 -20.10 16.56
CA ALA A 634 -21.64 -19.22 17.08
C ALA A 634 -21.90 -18.04 16.13
N VAL A 635 -21.90 -18.32 14.81
CA VAL A 635 -22.01 -17.33 13.75
C VAL A 635 -23.22 -17.66 12.88
N PHE A 636 -23.95 -16.63 12.47
CA PHE A 636 -25.04 -16.72 11.50
C PHE A 636 -24.58 -16.13 10.17
N LEU A 637 -25.01 -16.76 9.07
CA LEU A 637 -24.79 -16.20 7.75
C LEU A 637 -25.63 -14.92 7.59
N ALA A 638 -25.24 -14.04 6.65
CA ALA A 638 -25.88 -12.75 6.49
C ALA A 638 -27.41 -12.84 6.28
N VAL A 639 -27.90 -13.87 5.60
CA VAL A 639 -29.34 -14.12 5.43
C VAL A 639 -30.04 -14.39 6.76
N ASP A 640 -29.41 -15.14 7.66
CA ASP A 640 -29.97 -15.45 8.97
C ASP A 640 -29.83 -14.26 9.93
N GLN A 641 -28.78 -13.45 9.80
CA GLN A 641 -28.63 -12.17 10.50
C GLN A 641 -29.77 -11.21 10.12
N ASP A 642 -30.09 -11.07 8.83
CA ASP A 642 -31.19 -10.22 8.36
C ASP A 642 -32.56 -10.73 8.87
N ARG A 643 -32.74 -12.06 8.96
CA ARG A 643 -33.93 -12.67 9.58
C ARG A 643 -34.02 -12.33 11.07
N LEU A 644 -32.92 -12.41 11.80
CA LEU A 644 -32.85 -12.03 13.21
C LEU A 644 -33.18 -10.54 13.43
N GLU A 645 -32.65 -9.66 12.57
CA GLU A 645 -32.97 -8.22 12.61
C GLU A 645 -34.49 -8.00 12.37
N LYS A 646 -35.12 -8.72 11.44
CA LYS A 646 -36.57 -8.65 11.19
C LYS A 646 -37.41 -9.13 12.38
N PHE A 647 -36.96 -10.11 13.16
CA PHE A 647 -37.63 -10.47 14.42
C PHE A 647 -37.61 -9.31 15.41
N GLY A 648 -36.51 -8.55 15.49
CA GLY A 648 -36.46 -7.31 16.27
C GLY A 648 -37.46 -6.28 15.79
N GLU A 649 -37.55 -6.03 14.48
CA GLU A 649 -38.57 -5.12 13.89
C GLU A 649 -40.00 -5.60 14.16
N TYR A 650 -40.28 -6.90 14.12
CA TYR A 650 -41.56 -7.49 14.44
C TYR A 650 -41.97 -7.17 15.87
N LEU A 651 -41.06 -7.32 16.83
CA LEU A 651 -41.32 -6.98 18.23
C LEU A 651 -41.59 -5.48 18.44
N ILE A 652 -40.90 -4.60 17.70
CA ILE A 652 -41.16 -3.14 17.78
C ILE A 652 -42.61 -2.84 17.40
N LYS A 653 -43.13 -3.48 16.35
CA LYS A 653 -44.49 -3.30 15.85
C LYS A 653 -45.59 -3.93 16.75
N ARG A 654 -45.20 -4.81 17.70
CA ARG A 654 -46.12 -5.56 18.57
C ARG A 654 -45.71 -5.49 20.04
N PRO A 655 -46.07 -4.42 20.74
CA PRO A 655 -45.61 -4.16 22.10
C PRO A 655 -45.97 -5.24 23.15
N ASN A 656 -47.04 -6.00 22.92
CA ASN A 656 -47.48 -7.07 23.81
C ASN A 656 -46.83 -8.43 23.55
N SER A 657 -45.90 -8.51 22.62
CA SER A 657 -45.16 -9.76 22.32
C SER A 657 -43.79 -9.74 22.95
N SER A 658 -43.34 -10.87 23.47
CA SER A 658 -41.97 -11.16 23.91
C SER A 658 -41.45 -12.37 23.18
N LEU A 659 -40.15 -12.56 23.20
CA LEU A 659 -39.46 -13.63 22.44
C LEU A 659 -38.50 -14.36 23.36
N GLU A 660 -38.45 -15.68 23.23
CA GLU A 660 -37.46 -16.52 23.89
C GLU A 660 -36.58 -17.14 22.82
N ILE A 661 -35.27 -16.90 22.92
CA ILE A 661 -34.26 -17.46 22.02
C ILE A 661 -33.64 -18.68 22.70
N ILE A 662 -33.83 -19.85 22.13
CA ILE A 662 -33.33 -21.11 22.66
C ILE A 662 -32.11 -21.49 21.84
N GLY A 663 -30.95 -21.48 22.49
CA GLY A 663 -29.69 -21.92 21.85
C GLY A 663 -29.74 -23.42 21.57
N THR A 664 -29.34 -23.81 20.38
CA THR A 664 -29.38 -25.19 19.93
C THR A 664 -28.01 -25.71 19.52
N TYR A 665 -27.80 -27.02 19.62
CA TYR A 665 -26.66 -27.73 19.09
C TYR A 665 -26.99 -29.13 18.61
N ASP A 666 -26.28 -29.58 17.57
CA ASP A 666 -26.27 -30.97 17.12
C ASP A 666 -25.07 -31.70 17.76
N PRO A 667 -25.33 -32.81 18.52
CA PRO A 667 -24.27 -33.53 19.24
C PRO A 667 -23.23 -34.16 18.31
N VAL A 668 -23.55 -34.43 17.06
CA VAL A 668 -22.66 -35.08 16.09
C VAL A 668 -21.96 -34.06 15.22
N GLN A 669 -22.73 -33.23 14.54
CA GLN A 669 -22.22 -32.28 13.55
C GLN A 669 -21.41 -31.15 14.23
N ASP A 670 -21.98 -30.56 15.30
CA ASP A 670 -21.29 -29.49 16.03
C ASP A 670 -20.01 -30.00 16.73
N ARG A 671 -20.09 -31.22 17.29
CA ARG A 671 -18.90 -31.82 17.93
C ARG A 671 -17.76 -31.97 16.93
N LYS A 672 -18.06 -32.48 15.74
CA LYS A 672 -17.10 -32.67 14.66
C LYS A 672 -16.49 -31.34 14.17
N GLU A 673 -17.34 -30.35 13.89
CA GLU A 673 -16.88 -29.08 13.34
C GLU A 673 -16.20 -28.21 14.42
N LEU A 674 -16.62 -28.29 15.69
CA LEU A 674 -15.96 -27.63 16.82
C LEU A 674 -14.58 -28.24 17.09
N ALA A 675 -14.44 -29.55 17.01
CA ALA A 675 -13.15 -30.22 17.12
C ALA A 675 -12.20 -29.76 16.00
N ARG A 676 -12.70 -29.67 14.78
CA ARG A 676 -11.96 -29.15 13.62
C ARG A 676 -11.53 -27.69 13.86
N ALA A 677 -12.46 -26.81 14.23
CA ALA A 677 -12.16 -25.41 14.48
C ALA A 677 -11.12 -25.21 15.59
N LYS A 678 -11.17 -26.02 16.66
CA LYS A 678 -10.15 -26.02 17.70
C LYS A 678 -8.79 -26.49 17.18
N ALA A 679 -8.76 -27.57 16.40
CA ALA A 679 -7.55 -28.09 15.79
C ALA A 679 -6.90 -27.01 14.88
N ASP A 680 -7.69 -26.45 13.99
CA ASP A 680 -7.25 -25.43 13.04
C ASP A 680 -6.72 -24.18 13.78
N SER A 681 -7.47 -23.71 14.79
CA SER A 681 -7.04 -22.60 15.65
C SER A 681 -5.74 -22.88 16.39
N ALA A 682 -5.57 -24.08 16.96
CA ALA A 682 -4.35 -24.48 17.65
C ALA A 682 -3.15 -24.50 16.69
N VAL A 683 -3.32 -25.13 15.52
CA VAL A 683 -2.29 -25.18 14.47
C VAL A 683 -1.86 -23.79 14.02
N LEU A 684 -2.82 -22.91 13.73
CA LEU A 684 -2.54 -21.55 13.27
C LEU A 684 -1.89 -20.69 14.35
N LYS A 685 -2.34 -20.79 15.60
CA LYS A 685 -1.71 -20.08 16.74
C LYS A 685 -0.27 -20.56 16.98
N ASP A 686 -0.05 -21.86 16.95
CA ASP A 686 1.30 -22.44 17.14
C ASP A 686 2.22 -22.14 15.94
N ALA A 687 1.64 -21.88 14.75
CA ALA A 687 2.34 -21.37 13.58
C ALA A 687 2.62 -19.85 13.66
N GLY A 688 2.17 -19.16 14.74
CA GLY A 688 2.41 -17.75 14.98
C GLY A 688 1.44 -16.80 14.27
N PHE A 689 0.29 -17.30 13.77
CA PHE A 689 -0.74 -16.44 13.19
C PHE A 689 -1.64 -15.83 14.28
N LYS A 690 -2.02 -14.58 14.08
CA LYS A 690 -3.00 -13.89 14.94
C LYS A 690 -4.40 -14.15 14.39
N LEU A 691 -5.26 -14.78 15.19
CA LEU A 691 -6.65 -14.98 14.85
C LEU A 691 -7.52 -13.93 15.53
N THR A 692 -8.38 -13.27 14.76
CA THR A 692 -9.30 -12.25 15.29
C THR A 692 -10.53 -12.96 15.89
N PRO A 693 -10.90 -12.69 17.15
CA PRO A 693 -12.11 -13.25 17.73
C PRO A 693 -13.36 -12.85 16.94
N GLY A 694 -14.21 -13.84 16.63
CA GLY A 694 -15.47 -13.61 15.92
C GLY A 694 -15.39 -13.69 14.39
N GLU A 695 -14.19 -13.80 13.83
CA GLU A 695 -13.97 -14.06 12.41
C GLU A 695 -13.93 -15.58 12.12
N PRO A 696 -14.26 -16.01 10.88
CA PRO A 696 -14.16 -17.41 10.47
C PRO A 696 -12.73 -17.93 10.62
N ILE A 697 -12.55 -19.07 11.28
CA ILE A 697 -11.24 -19.71 11.42
C ILE A 697 -10.85 -20.30 10.05
N PRO A 698 -9.75 -19.84 9.44
CA PRO A 698 -9.31 -20.36 8.16
C PRO A 698 -8.83 -21.82 8.28
N VAL A 699 -8.95 -22.58 7.18
CA VAL A 699 -8.39 -23.94 7.12
C VAL A 699 -6.87 -23.86 6.97
N PRO A 700 -6.06 -24.47 7.86
CA PRO A 700 -4.61 -24.37 7.80
C PRO A 700 -4.04 -24.91 6.48
N SER A 701 -3.17 -24.18 5.82
CA SER A 701 -2.46 -24.67 4.63
C SER A 701 -1.31 -25.58 5.05
N LEU A 702 -1.49 -26.88 4.90
CA LEU A 702 -0.51 -27.88 5.32
C LEU A 702 0.78 -27.90 4.45
N SER A 703 0.81 -27.12 3.37
CA SER A 703 2.02 -26.88 2.55
C SER A 703 2.92 -25.77 3.10
N ASP A 704 2.41 -24.86 3.97
CA ASP A 704 3.22 -23.80 4.59
C ASP A 704 4.13 -24.42 5.70
N PRO A 705 5.46 -24.23 5.64
CA PRO A 705 6.38 -24.74 6.65
C PRO A 705 6.08 -24.26 8.09
N ARG A 706 5.52 -23.06 8.26
CA ARG A 706 5.11 -22.54 9.57
C ARG A 706 3.92 -23.32 10.09
N VAL A 707 2.92 -23.57 9.24
CA VAL A 707 1.74 -24.38 9.56
C VAL A 707 2.13 -25.82 9.86
N GLN A 708 3.08 -26.39 9.12
CA GLN A 708 3.61 -27.73 9.42
C GLN A 708 4.30 -27.79 10.79
N SER A 709 5.04 -26.73 11.16
CA SER A 709 5.62 -26.62 12.51
C SER A 709 4.54 -26.50 13.57
N GLY A 710 3.56 -25.63 13.35
CA GLY A 710 2.40 -25.46 14.23
C GLY A 710 1.59 -26.74 14.38
N LEU A 711 1.37 -27.50 13.27
CA LEU A 711 0.71 -28.80 13.31
C LEU A 711 1.44 -29.80 14.19
N LYS A 712 2.76 -29.91 14.04
CA LYS A 712 3.57 -30.78 14.89
C LYS A 712 3.49 -30.37 16.36
N SER A 713 3.52 -29.08 16.64
CA SER A 713 3.38 -28.52 18.00
C SER A 713 2.01 -28.85 18.59
N ALA A 714 0.93 -28.51 17.88
CA ALA A 714 -0.44 -28.81 18.31
C ALA A 714 -0.68 -30.32 18.48
N TYR A 715 -0.18 -31.14 17.55
CA TYR A 715 -0.27 -32.60 17.67
C TYR A 715 0.45 -33.12 18.91
N ALA A 716 1.67 -32.63 19.19
CA ALA A 716 2.42 -33.01 20.39
C ALA A 716 1.71 -32.62 21.69
N GLN A 717 0.99 -31.48 21.67
CA GLN A 717 0.22 -30.99 22.82
C GLN A 717 -1.05 -31.81 23.07
N TYR A 718 -1.85 -32.07 22.06
CA TYR A 718 -3.17 -32.69 22.19
C TYR A 718 -3.15 -34.22 22.10
N ILE A 719 -2.25 -34.81 21.32
CA ILE A 719 -2.17 -36.23 21.06
C ILE A 719 -0.98 -36.87 21.82
N GLY A 720 0.14 -36.14 21.92
CA GLY A 720 1.31 -36.54 22.65
C GLY A 720 2.58 -36.66 21.81
N ARG A 721 3.71 -36.30 22.42
CA ARG A 721 5.03 -36.24 21.77
C ARG A 721 5.53 -37.63 21.32
N ILE A 722 5.23 -38.68 22.05
CA ILE A 722 5.66 -40.05 21.72
C ILE A 722 4.97 -40.48 20.42
N LYS A 723 3.65 -40.25 20.33
CA LYS A 723 2.86 -40.63 19.16
C LYS A 723 3.25 -39.83 17.94
N LEU A 724 3.55 -38.53 18.11
CA LEU A 724 4.11 -37.70 17.04
C LEU A 724 5.45 -38.32 16.54
N GLY A 725 6.36 -38.65 17.42
CA GLY A 725 7.64 -39.27 17.05
C GLY A 725 7.45 -40.57 16.26
N GLN A 726 6.52 -41.42 16.65
CA GLN A 726 6.16 -42.65 15.93
C GLN A 726 5.63 -42.32 14.52
N ARG A 727 4.73 -41.34 14.40
CA ARG A 727 4.16 -40.96 13.09
C ARG A 727 5.22 -40.35 12.15
N LEU A 728 6.13 -39.54 12.67
CA LEU A 728 7.23 -38.98 11.88
C LEU A 728 8.21 -40.05 11.37
N LEU A 729 8.34 -41.18 12.09
CA LEU A 729 9.19 -42.30 11.65
C LEU A 729 8.48 -43.27 10.71
N THR A 730 7.16 -43.42 10.84
CA THR A 730 6.39 -44.41 10.06
C THR A 730 5.79 -43.88 8.79
N LEU A 731 5.56 -42.57 8.68
CA LEU A 731 4.97 -41.94 7.49
C LEU A 731 6.04 -41.21 6.69
N PRO A 732 6.05 -41.37 5.34
CA PRO A 732 6.97 -40.65 4.48
C PRO A 732 6.75 -39.13 4.60
N ASP A 733 7.79 -38.34 4.45
CA ASP A 733 7.70 -36.89 4.48
C ASP A 733 6.85 -36.40 3.30
N GLY A 734 5.95 -35.48 3.53
CA GLY A 734 5.13 -34.90 2.49
C GLY A 734 3.70 -34.56 2.95
N GLU A 735 2.88 -34.16 1.99
CA GLU A 735 1.51 -33.70 2.15
C GLU A 735 0.62 -34.74 2.85
N GLN A 736 0.71 -36.00 2.44
CA GLN A 736 -0.09 -37.09 3.01
C GLN A 736 0.17 -37.28 4.53
N ARG A 737 1.43 -37.14 4.96
CA ARG A 737 1.75 -37.18 6.39
C ARG A 737 1.11 -36.02 7.15
N ASN A 738 1.18 -34.82 6.62
CA ASN A 738 0.60 -33.65 7.26
C ASN A 738 -0.93 -33.73 7.32
N GLU A 739 -1.59 -34.18 6.25
CA GLU A 739 -3.03 -34.46 6.25
C GLU A 739 -3.41 -35.52 7.30
N GLN A 740 -2.65 -36.59 7.40
CA GLN A 740 -2.94 -37.63 8.37
C GLN A 740 -2.75 -37.13 9.81
N LEU A 741 -1.66 -36.38 10.09
CA LEU A 741 -1.45 -35.75 11.40
C LEU A 741 -2.57 -34.78 11.74
N HIS A 742 -3.04 -33.99 10.78
CA HIS A 742 -4.14 -33.04 10.97
C HIS A 742 -5.47 -33.77 11.26
N ASN A 743 -5.79 -34.79 10.50
CA ASN A 743 -7.00 -35.59 10.72
C ASN A 743 -6.97 -36.32 12.07
N GLU A 744 -5.81 -36.87 12.48
CA GLU A 744 -5.63 -37.47 13.79
C GLU A 744 -5.72 -36.44 14.92
N LEU A 745 -5.24 -35.21 14.71
CA LEU A 745 -5.37 -34.11 15.66
C LEU A 745 -6.85 -33.76 15.86
N ILE A 746 -7.61 -33.60 14.77
CA ILE A 746 -9.07 -33.34 14.84
C ILE A 746 -9.78 -34.47 15.61
N ALA A 747 -9.48 -35.71 15.29
CA ALA A 747 -10.09 -36.88 15.96
C ALA A 747 -9.69 -37.01 17.42
N GLY A 748 -8.53 -36.49 17.80
CA GLY A 748 -8.02 -36.57 19.17
C GLY A 748 -8.43 -35.41 20.07
N ILE A 749 -9.07 -34.36 19.52
CA ILE A 749 -9.61 -33.27 20.33
C ILE A 749 -10.97 -33.66 20.87
N GLU A 750 -11.01 -33.91 22.18
CA GLU A 750 -12.27 -34.18 22.86
C GLU A 750 -13.10 -32.91 23.02
N ILE A 751 -14.35 -32.96 22.59
CA ILE A 751 -15.36 -31.93 22.80
C ILE A 751 -16.36 -32.42 23.82
N THR A 752 -16.42 -31.77 24.95
CA THR A 752 -17.35 -32.09 26.03
C THR A 752 -18.76 -31.61 25.72
N ASP A 753 -19.77 -32.24 26.33
CA ASP A 753 -21.16 -31.77 26.24
C ASP A 753 -21.32 -30.37 26.85
N GLY A 754 -20.46 -30.00 27.82
CA GLY A 754 -20.39 -28.64 28.35
C GLY A 754 -20.02 -27.63 27.27
N GLU A 755 -19.05 -27.92 26.43
CA GLU A 755 -18.64 -27.02 25.34
C GLU A 755 -19.71 -26.90 24.25
N LEU A 756 -20.43 -27.97 23.94
CA LEU A 756 -21.57 -27.93 23.04
C LEU A 756 -22.70 -27.04 23.58
N LYS A 757 -22.97 -27.13 24.89
CA LYS A 757 -23.93 -26.24 25.57
C LYS A 757 -23.48 -24.78 25.58
N GLU A 758 -22.18 -24.54 25.78
CA GLU A 758 -21.62 -23.17 25.70
C GLU A 758 -21.68 -22.64 24.25
N LEU A 759 -21.45 -23.46 23.24
CA LEU A 759 -21.66 -23.09 21.83
C LEU A 759 -23.11 -22.70 21.56
N ALA A 760 -24.07 -23.49 22.08
CA ALA A 760 -25.48 -23.18 21.95
C ALA A 760 -25.88 -21.86 22.63
N LYS A 761 -25.38 -21.61 23.84
CA LYS A 761 -25.57 -20.35 24.55
C LYS A 761 -24.94 -19.16 23.77
N ALA A 762 -23.75 -19.35 23.20
CA ALA A 762 -23.10 -18.33 22.38
C ALA A 762 -23.93 -18.00 21.14
N ARG A 763 -24.55 -18.99 20.48
CA ARG A 763 -25.49 -18.79 19.37
C ARG A 763 -26.71 -17.97 19.81
N ALA A 764 -27.35 -18.35 20.93
CA ALA A 764 -28.47 -17.59 21.44
C ALA A 764 -28.09 -16.14 21.76
N LYS A 765 -26.91 -15.93 22.34
CA LYS A 765 -26.39 -14.57 22.64
C LYS A 765 -26.08 -13.79 21.38
N ALA A 766 -25.51 -14.42 20.37
CA ALA A 766 -25.26 -13.78 19.07
C ALA A 766 -26.58 -13.39 18.38
N ALA A 767 -27.57 -14.27 18.34
CA ALA A 767 -28.90 -14.00 17.80
C ALA A 767 -29.59 -12.84 18.54
N TYR A 768 -29.51 -12.85 19.87
CA TYR A 768 -30.00 -11.75 20.71
C TYR A 768 -29.35 -10.42 20.30
N GLY A 769 -28.03 -10.40 20.10
CA GLY A 769 -27.29 -9.22 19.67
C GLY A 769 -27.78 -8.64 18.33
N PHE A 770 -28.12 -9.46 17.36
CA PHE A 770 -28.68 -9.02 16.09
C PHE A 770 -30.11 -8.46 16.26
N MET A 771 -30.93 -9.09 17.09
CA MET A 771 -32.33 -8.66 17.27
C MET A 771 -32.42 -7.30 17.98
N ILE A 772 -31.56 -7.03 18.97
CA ILE A 772 -31.56 -5.75 19.71
C ILE A 772 -30.83 -4.63 18.99
N LYS A 773 -30.17 -4.89 17.88
CA LYS A 773 -29.38 -3.91 17.14
C LYS A 773 -30.26 -2.77 16.62
N SER A 774 -31.51 -3.10 16.22
CA SER A 774 -32.49 -2.14 15.69
C SER A 774 -33.04 -1.20 16.76
N ASP A 775 -33.22 -1.69 18.00
CA ASP A 775 -33.78 -0.92 19.13
C ASP A 775 -33.34 -1.53 20.47
N ALA A 776 -32.63 -0.76 21.28
CA ALA A 776 -32.19 -1.16 22.62
C ALA A 776 -33.33 -1.41 23.61
N SER A 777 -34.55 -0.88 23.38
CA SER A 777 -35.72 -1.13 24.21
C SER A 777 -36.23 -2.56 24.17
N LEU A 778 -35.79 -3.35 23.19
CA LEU A 778 -36.13 -4.76 23.05
C LEU A 778 -35.47 -5.65 24.11
N LYS A 779 -34.48 -5.15 24.85
CA LYS A 779 -33.71 -5.94 25.83
C LYS A 779 -34.59 -6.64 26.87
N ASP A 780 -35.64 -5.96 27.34
CA ASP A 780 -36.54 -6.48 28.37
C ASP A 780 -37.62 -7.43 27.81
N ARG A 781 -37.65 -7.57 26.48
CA ARG A 781 -38.69 -8.34 25.79
C ARG A 781 -38.15 -9.59 25.09
N ILE A 782 -36.80 -9.76 25.10
CA ILE A 782 -36.15 -10.93 24.54
C ILE A 782 -35.43 -11.63 25.69
N GLN A 783 -35.73 -12.89 25.89
CA GLN A 783 -35.13 -13.75 26.91
C GLN A 783 -34.33 -14.85 26.24
N LEU A 784 -33.28 -15.31 26.92
CA LEU A 784 -32.50 -16.48 26.51
C LEU A 784 -33.04 -17.70 27.27
N GLY A 785 -33.51 -18.72 26.54
CA GLY A 785 -34.04 -19.95 27.08
C GLY A 785 -32.96 -21.01 27.37
N GLU A 786 -33.40 -22.14 27.90
CA GLU A 786 -32.54 -23.30 28.13
C GLU A 786 -32.11 -23.93 26.81
N VAL A 787 -30.85 -24.36 26.73
CA VAL A 787 -30.30 -24.95 25.50
C VAL A 787 -30.97 -26.27 25.15
N LYS A 788 -31.23 -26.52 23.88
CA LYS A 788 -31.82 -27.75 23.34
C LYS A 788 -30.88 -28.49 22.38
N THR A 789 -31.02 -29.79 22.30
CA THR A 789 -30.39 -30.62 21.27
C THR A 789 -31.29 -30.69 20.06
N VAL A 790 -30.73 -30.54 18.86
CA VAL A 790 -31.43 -30.62 17.59
C VAL A 790 -30.64 -31.48 16.61
N GLU A 791 -31.26 -31.94 15.54
CA GLU A 791 -30.56 -32.52 14.40
C GLU A 791 -30.20 -31.40 13.39
N ALA A 792 -29.00 -31.46 12.83
CA ALA A 792 -28.55 -30.54 11.80
C ALA A 792 -29.43 -30.66 10.53
N GLY A 793 -29.94 -29.54 10.08
CA GLY A 793 -30.62 -29.44 8.79
C GLY A 793 -29.66 -29.34 7.60
N LYS A 794 -30.18 -29.33 6.38
CA LYS A 794 -29.40 -29.12 5.15
C LYS A 794 -28.72 -27.71 5.11
N GLU A 795 -29.28 -26.74 5.81
CA GLU A 795 -28.83 -25.35 5.83
C GLU A 795 -27.94 -24.98 7.04
N GLY A 796 -27.83 -25.85 8.01
CA GLY A 796 -27.05 -25.65 9.23
C GLY A 796 -27.77 -26.17 10.48
N ILE A 797 -27.43 -25.61 11.63
CA ILE A 797 -28.06 -25.98 12.90
C ILE A 797 -29.23 -25.04 13.16
N PRO A 798 -30.49 -25.53 13.15
CA PRO A 798 -31.64 -24.67 13.34
C PRO A 798 -31.68 -24.04 14.73
N LEU A 799 -31.82 -22.71 14.81
CA LEU A 799 -32.04 -21.98 16.03
C LEU A 799 -33.54 -22.04 16.38
N ASP A 800 -33.85 -22.28 17.63
CA ASP A 800 -35.24 -22.30 18.08
C ASP A 800 -35.65 -20.93 18.68
N VAL A 801 -36.75 -20.37 18.22
CA VAL A 801 -37.22 -19.03 18.62
C VAL A 801 -38.71 -19.13 18.93
N GLU A 802 -39.08 -18.90 20.20
CA GLU A 802 -40.49 -18.97 20.65
C GLU A 802 -41.05 -17.56 20.89
N ILE A 803 -42.20 -17.30 20.27
CA ILE A 803 -42.93 -16.01 20.52
C ILE A 803 -43.92 -16.25 21.65
N ARG A 804 -43.89 -15.36 22.67
CA ARG A 804 -44.82 -15.37 23.76
C ARG A 804 -45.64 -14.09 23.68
N ILE A 805 -46.99 -14.24 23.75
CA ILE A 805 -47.91 -13.09 23.81
C ILE A 805 -48.29 -12.94 25.26
N LYS A 806 -48.13 -11.75 25.82
CA LYS A 806 -48.55 -11.41 27.19
C LYS A 806 -50.06 -11.16 27.26
#